data_22b2722e82c97c402104df1fa248eaa3
#
_entry.id   22b2722e82c97c402104df1fa248eaa3
#
_cell.length_a   1.000
_cell.length_b   1.000
_cell.length_c   1.000
_cell.angle_alpha   90.00
_cell.angle_beta   90.00
_cell.angle_gamma   90.00
#
_symmetry.space_group_name_H-M   'P 1'
#
loop_
_entity.id
_entity.type
_entity.pdbx_description
1 polymer ?
#
loop_
_entity_poly.entity_id
_entity_poly.type
_entity_poly.pdbx_seq_one_letter_code
_entity_poly.pdbx_strand_id
1 'polypeptide(L)'
;MSGQPLKEMSDSHSSPLPAEPLSSRCQLYESGLTSPSWHSSPQDTYPALPLLEMPEEKDLGSSNEESHVVKIEKPHERGKRRESRAEPQGSAGGQGTSLFEAVGYLTGEMKECRSWLKDKPLALQFTDWVLRGAAQVMFVNNPLSGFIIFIGLLIQNPWWTIAGGLGAVVSTLTALVLSQDRSAIASGLHGYNGMLVGLLIAVFSKKFDYYWWLLFPVTFTAMACPVLSSALNSIFSKWDLPVFTLPFNIAVTLYLAATGHYNLFFPTTLIEPVSAVPNITWTEIEVPLLLQAIPVGVGQVYGCDNPWTGGVFLVALFICSPLICLHAAIGSILGVLAALFCAYMGAALANILAVIGVPLGTWAFCLSTLIFLLLTTNNPAIYKLPLSKVTYPEANRIYYLTVKSNEEEKSPSGGSGEPPITTSPQANEGSEAVLPKPRSVFHIEWSSIRRRSKVFGKGEHQERQTKDSFPYQYRKPTLELLDLAPMEESAETREDPNSSRTAWIRSYAAACGRRVGKALSYVTGEMKECGERLKDKSPVFQFLDWVLRGTSQVMFVNNPLSGAFIVLGLFIQNPWWAISGCLGTVVSTLTALVLGQDKSAIAAGLQGYNGLLVGLLMAVFSDKGNYYWWLLLPVIIMSTSCPILSSALGTIFSKWDLPVFTLPFNIAVSLYLAATGHYNLFFPTTLLQPASSVPNITWSEVQVPLLLRAIPVGIGQVYGCDNPWTGGIFLIALFIASPLICLHAAIGSTMGVLAALTLATPFDSIYFGLCGFNSTLACVAIGGMFYVITWQTHLLAIACALFAAYLGAALANVLSVFGLPICTWPFCLSTLTFLLLTTNNPAIYKLPLSQVTYPEANRTYYLSQEKNRRSSTITKYQAYDVS
;
A
#
# COMPACT_ATOMS: atom_id res chain seq x y z
N MET A 1 46.82 -27.35 65.96
CA MET A 1 47.73 -26.22 66.26
C MET A 1 47.58 -25.28 65.05
N SER A 2 46.87 -24.24 65.27
CA SER A 2 47.15 -22.80 65.13
C SER A 2 47.28 -22.35 63.64
N GLY A 3 46.61 -21.32 63.12
CA GLY A 3 45.84 -20.27 63.69
C GLY A 3 45.45 -19.37 62.53
N GLN A 4 44.21 -18.81 62.60
CA GLN A 4 43.71 -17.75 61.75
C GLN A 4 44.44 -16.41 62.03
N PRO A 5 44.24 -15.34 61.16
CA PRO A 5 43.05 -14.56 61.39
C PRO A 5 42.35 -13.95 60.10
N LEU A 6 41.07 -13.66 60.33
CA LEU A 6 40.14 -12.83 59.59
C LEU A 6 40.67 -11.43 59.19
N LYS A 7 40.31 -10.94 58.04
CA LYS A 7 40.26 -9.53 57.72
C LYS A 7 39.02 -9.17 56.93
N GLU A 8 38.34 -8.25 57.49
CA GLU A 8 37.20 -7.43 57.24
C GLU A 8 36.79 -7.13 55.77
N MET A 9 35.46 -7.21 55.61
CA MET A 9 34.69 -6.57 54.53
C MET A 9 34.89 -5.05 54.57
N SER A 10 35.11 -4.47 53.42
CA SER A 10 34.85 -3.04 53.20
C SER A 10 34.04 -2.86 51.87
N ASP A 11 32.96 -2.10 52.04
CA ASP A 11 32.01 -1.68 51.04
C ASP A 11 32.67 -1.18 49.75
N SER A 12 32.24 -1.72 48.58
CA SER A 12 32.52 -1.11 47.31
C SER A 12 31.23 -0.62 46.66
N HIS A 13 31.12 0.70 46.63
CA HIS A 13 30.11 1.45 45.87
C HIS A 13 30.09 1.00 44.40
N SER A 14 28.92 0.55 43.93
CA SER A 14 28.66 0.35 42.49
C SER A 14 28.44 1.71 41.83
N SER A 15 29.45 2.17 41.13
CA SER A 15 29.31 3.24 40.12
C SER A 15 28.61 2.69 38.86
N PRO A 16 27.71 3.46 38.21
CA PRO A 16 27.10 3.03 36.97
C PRO A 16 28.12 3.03 35.83
N LEU A 17 28.14 1.93 35.08
CA LEU A 17 28.91 1.80 33.84
C LEU A 17 28.52 2.85 32.84
N PRO A 18 29.46 3.50 32.14
CA PRO A 18 29.15 4.44 31.03
C PRO A 18 28.55 3.67 29.86
N ALA A 19 27.51 4.25 29.25
CA ALA A 19 26.90 3.73 28.04
C ALA A 19 27.93 3.76 26.87
N GLU A 20 28.29 2.59 26.37
CA GLU A 20 29.13 2.50 25.16
C GLU A 20 28.31 2.92 23.91
N PRO A 21 28.94 3.65 22.95
CA PRO A 21 28.28 4.00 21.71
C PRO A 21 28.01 2.77 20.83
N LEU A 22 26.91 2.82 20.07
CA LEU A 22 26.43 1.76 19.16
C LEU A 22 27.51 1.16 18.22
N SER A 23 28.60 1.88 17.95
CA SER A 23 29.71 1.44 17.09
C SER A 23 30.54 0.31 17.67
N SER A 24 30.60 0.18 18.99
CA SER A 24 31.49 -0.83 19.64
C SER A 24 30.85 -2.21 19.78
N ARG A 25 29.53 -2.35 19.66
CA ARG A 25 28.86 -3.65 19.75
C ARG A 25 28.75 -4.43 18.43
N CYS A 26 28.95 -3.81 17.28
CA CYS A 26 29.04 -4.52 16.00
C CYS A 26 30.36 -5.25 15.78
N GLN A 27 31.41 -4.96 16.57
CA GLN A 27 32.74 -5.57 16.43
C GLN A 27 32.95 -6.89 17.21
N LEU A 28 32.03 -7.33 18.04
CA LEU A 28 32.17 -8.52 18.88
C LEU A 28 31.88 -9.86 18.17
N TYR A 29 31.67 -9.89 16.85
CA TYR A 29 31.39 -11.11 16.07
C TYR A 29 32.51 -11.58 15.14
N GLU A 30 33.73 -11.04 15.24
CA GLU A 30 34.83 -11.39 14.32
C GLU A 30 35.88 -12.40 14.88
N SER A 31 35.64 -13.14 15.96
CA SER A 31 36.59 -14.12 16.43
C SER A 31 36.03 -15.55 16.48
N GLY A 32 36.17 -16.27 15.36
CA GLY A 32 35.84 -17.69 15.34
C GLY A 32 35.67 -18.35 14.00
N LEU A 33 36.60 -18.17 13.06
CA LEU A 33 36.64 -18.96 11.83
C LEU A 33 37.85 -19.92 11.84
N THR A 34 37.57 -21.18 12.15
CA THR A 34 38.39 -22.32 11.68
C THR A 34 37.51 -23.16 10.76
N SER A 35 37.95 -23.30 9.55
CA SER A 35 37.29 -24.05 8.47
C SER A 35 37.34 -25.58 8.75
N PRO A 36 36.24 -26.31 8.50
CA PRO A 36 36.32 -27.76 8.26
C PRO A 36 36.05 -28.07 6.77
N SER A 37 36.90 -28.97 6.31
CA SER A 37 36.94 -29.61 5.01
C SER A 37 35.65 -30.38 4.68
N TRP A 38 35.22 -30.28 3.41
CA TRP A 38 34.13 -31.04 2.81
C TRP A 38 34.51 -32.51 2.58
N HIS A 39 33.80 -33.40 3.20
CA HIS A 39 33.67 -34.78 2.79
C HIS A 39 32.27 -35.06 2.26
N SER A 40 32.27 -35.63 1.07
CA SER A 40 31.14 -36.13 0.30
C SER A 40 30.28 -37.16 1.05
N SER A 41 28.98 -37.12 0.92
CA SER A 41 28.09 -38.22 1.34
C SER A 41 26.95 -38.42 0.30
N PRO A 42 26.25 -39.57 0.33
CA PRO A 42 25.94 -40.30 -0.90
C PRO A 42 24.53 -40.10 -1.40
N GLN A 43 24.35 -40.45 -2.66
CA GLN A 43 23.10 -40.49 -3.43
C GLN A 43 22.03 -41.38 -2.79
N ASP A 44 20.87 -40.84 -2.54
CA ASP A 44 19.66 -41.64 -2.25
C ASP A 44 18.88 -41.85 -3.53
N THR A 45 18.81 -43.13 -3.91
CA THR A 45 18.08 -43.69 -5.06
C THR A 45 16.62 -43.86 -4.69
N TYR A 46 15.71 -43.31 -5.49
CA TYR A 46 14.28 -43.59 -5.41
C TYR A 46 13.93 -44.87 -6.21
N PRO A 47 13.01 -45.73 -5.69
CA PRO A 47 12.61 -46.96 -6.38
C PRO A 47 11.57 -46.66 -7.48
N ALA A 48 11.76 -47.29 -8.65
CA ALA A 48 10.87 -47.30 -9.78
C ALA A 48 9.62 -48.15 -9.52
N LEU A 49 8.45 -47.64 -9.87
CA LEU A 49 7.17 -48.36 -9.96
C LEU A 49 6.98 -49.01 -11.34
N PRO A 50 6.34 -50.17 -11.44
CA PRO A 50 6.30 -50.99 -12.64
C PRO A 50 5.31 -50.50 -13.70
N LEU A 51 5.69 -50.67 -14.96
CA LEU A 51 4.93 -50.43 -16.18
C LEU A 51 3.76 -51.44 -16.30
N LEU A 52 2.54 -50.94 -16.54
CA LEU A 52 1.38 -51.71 -17.01
C LEU A 52 1.33 -51.58 -18.53
N GLU A 53 1.36 -52.73 -19.20
CA GLU A 53 1.23 -52.89 -20.66
C GLU A 53 -0.18 -52.56 -21.15
N MET A 54 -0.25 -51.82 -22.26
CA MET A 54 -1.44 -51.54 -23.07
C MET A 54 -1.48 -52.42 -24.32
N PRO A 55 -2.63 -52.96 -24.79
CA PRO A 55 -2.71 -53.75 -25.98
C PRO A 55 -2.92 -52.92 -27.26
N GLU A 56 -2.47 -53.54 -28.36
CA GLU A 56 -2.36 -53.07 -29.73
C GLU A 56 -3.66 -52.65 -30.43
N GLU A 57 -3.44 -51.77 -31.36
CA GLU A 57 -4.29 -51.05 -32.28
C GLU A 57 -4.70 -51.90 -33.50
N LYS A 58 -5.89 -51.62 -34.03
CA LYS A 58 -6.23 -51.98 -35.43
C LYS A 58 -6.87 -50.85 -36.17
N ASP A 59 -6.27 -50.56 -37.31
CA ASP A 59 -6.63 -49.65 -38.39
C ASP A 59 -8.12 -49.68 -38.77
N LEU A 60 -8.66 -48.51 -39.17
CA LEU A 60 -9.44 -48.34 -40.39
C LEU A 60 -9.86 -46.86 -40.67
N GLY A 61 -9.41 -46.33 -41.76
CA GLY A 61 -10.23 -45.86 -42.85
C GLY A 61 -10.54 -44.33 -42.91
N SER A 62 -9.86 -43.75 -43.84
CA SER A 62 -10.13 -42.47 -44.51
C SER A 62 -11.56 -42.23 -44.95
N SER A 63 -12.16 -41.04 -44.77
CA SER A 63 -12.96 -40.37 -45.80
C SER A 63 -13.39 -38.93 -45.41
N ASN A 64 -12.98 -38.03 -46.26
CA ASN A 64 -13.61 -36.84 -46.85
C ASN A 64 -14.33 -35.79 -45.99
N GLU A 65 -13.86 -34.59 -46.21
CA GLU A 65 -14.39 -33.26 -45.96
C GLU A 65 -15.79 -33.05 -46.53
N GLU A 66 -16.67 -32.40 -45.80
CA GLU A 66 -17.66 -31.47 -46.33
C GLU A 66 -17.98 -30.38 -45.32
N SER A 67 -17.77 -29.16 -45.79
CA SER A 67 -18.03 -27.93 -45.09
C SER A 67 -19.51 -27.62 -45.09
N HIS A 68 -20.16 -27.53 -43.89
CA HIS A 68 -21.48 -26.91 -43.74
C HIS A 68 -21.40 -25.51 -43.15
N VAL A 69 -21.68 -24.51 -43.99
CA VAL A 69 -21.93 -23.12 -43.62
C VAL A 69 -23.33 -23.03 -43.02
N VAL A 70 -23.42 -22.73 -41.73
CA VAL A 70 -24.71 -22.43 -41.08
C VAL A 70 -25.02 -20.94 -41.22
N LYS A 71 -26.06 -20.64 -42.02
CA LYS A 71 -26.68 -19.30 -42.11
C LYS A 71 -27.45 -19.03 -40.82
N ILE A 72 -27.10 -17.93 -40.15
CA ILE A 72 -27.90 -17.37 -39.05
C ILE A 72 -28.82 -16.29 -39.62
N GLU A 73 -30.12 -16.51 -39.52
CA GLU A 73 -31.15 -15.54 -39.88
C GLU A 73 -31.33 -14.47 -38.81
N LYS A 74 -31.56 -13.22 -39.27
CA LYS A 74 -31.79 -12.03 -38.44
C LYS A 74 -33.22 -12.04 -37.87
N PRO A 75 -33.45 -11.58 -36.62
CA PRO A 75 -34.81 -11.28 -36.14
C PRO A 75 -35.24 -9.91 -36.61
N HIS A 76 -36.45 -9.86 -37.20
CA HIS A 76 -37.21 -8.67 -37.59
C HIS A 76 -37.93 -8.09 -36.39
N GLU A 77 -37.80 -6.77 -36.19
CA GLU A 77 -38.68 -6.00 -35.32
C GLU A 77 -40.03 -5.75 -36.00
N ARG A 78 -41.15 -6.06 -35.31
CA ARG A 78 -42.43 -5.33 -35.52
C ARG A 78 -43.37 -5.46 -34.33
N GLY A 79 -43.70 -4.30 -33.75
CA GLY A 79 -45.08 -3.90 -33.48
C GLY A 79 -45.82 -4.49 -32.29
N LYS A 80 -46.05 -3.67 -31.32
CA LYS A 80 -47.08 -3.76 -30.28
C LYS A 80 -48.43 -4.14 -30.81
N ARG A 81 -49.10 -5.19 -30.26
CA ARG A 81 -50.58 -5.18 -30.01
C ARG A 81 -51.01 -6.34 -29.10
N ARG A 82 -51.65 -5.97 -27.99
CA ARG A 82 -52.79 -6.55 -27.24
C ARG A 82 -52.94 -8.09 -27.07
N GLU A 83 -53.11 -8.39 -25.81
CA GLU A 83 -53.66 -9.60 -25.17
C GLU A 83 -54.73 -10.37 -25.93
N SER A 84 -54.56 -11.70 -25.93
CA SER A 84 -55.68 -12.60 -25.62
C SER A 84 -55.14 -14.00 -25.28
N ARG A 85 -55.70 -14.54 -24.22
CA ARG A 85 -55.50 -15.81 -23.57
C ARG A 85 -55.97 -16.98 -24.47
N ALA A 86 -55.07 -17.97 -24.69
CA ALA A 86 -55.46 -19.34 -25.03
C ALA A 86 -54.32 -20.29 -24.72
N GLU A 87 -54.60 -21.32 -23.90
CA GLU A 87 -53.80 -22.50 -23.75
C GLU A 87 -53.73 -23.32 -25.05
N PRO A 88 -52.63 -23.95 -25.37
CA PRO A 88 -52.65 -25.16 -26.18
C PRO A 88 -51.98 -26.39 -25.55
N GLN A 89 -52.60 -27.45 -25.79
CA GLN A 89 -52.23 -28.86 -25.57
C GLN A 89 -50.86 -29.22 -26.14
N GLY A 90 -50.24 -30.23 -25.47
CA GLY A 90 -48.90 -30.74 -25.71
C GLY A 90 -48.64 -31.30 -27.10
N SER A 91 -47.39 -31.23 -27.46
CA SER A 91 -46.72 -32.16 -28.39
C SER A 91 -45.29 -32.41 -27.93
N ALA A 92 -44.93 -33.70 -27.93
CA ALA A 92 -43.64 -34.24 -27.54
C ALA A 92 -42.56 -33.81 -28.52
N GLY A 93 -41.54 -33.12 -28.03
CA GLY A 93 -40.34 -32.67 -28.76
C GLY A 93 -39.34 -31.92 -27.90
N GLY A 94 -39.24 -32.19 -26.57
CA GLY A 94 -38.66 -31.28 -25.63
C GLY A 94 -37.47 -31.77 -24.79
N GLN A 95 -36.68 -32.74 -25.24
CA GLN A 95 -35.48 -33.11 -24.45
C GLN A 95 -34.18 -32.41 -24.89
N GLY A 96 -34.09 -31.92 -26.13
CA GLY A 96 -32.88 -31.20 -26.59
C GLY A 96 -32.83 -29.74 -26.19
N THR A 97 -33.95 -29.04 -26.18
CA THR A 97 -34.04 -27.60 -25.79
C THR A 97 -33.80 -27.38 -24.30
N SER A 98 -34.26 -28.28 -23.42
CA SER A 98 -34.06 -28.20 -21.97
C SER A 98 -32.59 -28.36 -21.56
N LEU A 99 -31.83 -29.20 -22.28
CA LEU A 99 -30.39 -29.39 -21.98
C LEU A 99 -29.55 -28.17 -22.38
N PHE A 100 -29.81 -27.57 -23.55
CA PHE A 100 -29.14 -26.35 -24.01
C PHE A 100 -29.46 -25.14 -23.12
N GLU A 101 -30.70 -25.02 -22.67
CA GLU A 101 -31.05 -23.97 -21.70
C GLU A 101 -30.39 -24.22 -20.35
N ALA A 102 -30.37 -25.45 -19.82
CA ALA A 102 -29.67 -25.78 -18.58
C ALA A 102 -28.15 -25.51 -18.66
N VAL A 103 -27.51 -25.79 -19.78
CA VAL A 103 -26.10 -25.50 -20.01
C VAL A 103 -25.87 -23.96 -20.02
N GLY A 104 -26.77 -23.21 -20.63
CA GLY A 104 -26.72 -21.73 -20.64
C GLY A 104 -26.75 -21.09 -19.23
N TYR A 105 -27.47 -21.77 -18.27
CA TYR A 105 -27.47 -21.29 -16.88
C TYR A 105 -26.17 -21.54 -16.13
N LEU A 106 -25.36 -22.52 -16.51
CA LEU A 106 -24.11 -22.91 -15.85
C LEU A 106 -22.87 -22.28 -16.46
N THR A 107 -22.95 -21.80 -17.70
CA THR A 107 -21.83 -21.20 -18.43
C THR A 107 -21.72 -19.68 -18.23
N GLY A 108 -20.59 -19.11 -18.62
CA GLY A 108 -20.33 -17.67 -18.51
C GLY A 108 -20.29 -17.19 -17.05
N GLU A 109 -20.84 -16.02 -16.79
CA GLU A 109 -20.80 -15.37 -15.46
C GLU A 109 -21.90 -15.84 -14.49
N MET A 110 -22.77 -16.73 -14.89
CA MET A 110 -23.93 -17.19 -14.10
C MET A 110 -24.72 -16.00 -13.50
N LYS A 111 -25.11 -15.04 -14.33
CA LYS A 111 -25.76 -13.78 -13.89
C LYS A 111 -27.10 -14.04 -13.19
N GLU A 112 -27.80 -15.05 -13.59
CA GLU A 112 -29.10 -15.43 -12.99
C GLU A 112 -28.93 -15.99 -11.58
N CYS A 113 -27.92 -16.83 -11.36
CA CYS A 113 -27.55 -17.32 -10.02
C CYS A 113 -27.22 -16.12 -9.11
N ARG A 114 -26.44 -15.17 -9.59
CA ARG A 114 -26.12 -13.92 -8.85
C ARG A 114 -27.37 -13.09 -8.55
N SER A 115 -28.31 -13.00 -9.50
CA SER A 115 -29.58 -12.31 -9.29
C SER A 115 -30.45 -12.99 -8.23
N TRP A 116 -30.53 -14.32 -8.27
CA TRP A 116 -31.25 -15.11 -7.30
C TRP A 116 -30.66 -15.01 -5.88
N LEU A 117 -29.32 -14.92 -5.77
CA LEU A 117 -28.62 -14.79 -4.49
C LEU A 117 -28.80 -13.44 -3.80
N LYS A 118 -29.20 -12.37 -4.52
CA LYS A 118 -29.36 -11.03 -3.93
C LYS A 118 -30.33 -10.99 -2.75
N ASP A 119 -31.36 -11.83 -2.79
CA ASP A 119 -32.41 -11.90 -1.77
C ASP A 119 -32.14 -12.99 -0.73
N LYS A 120 -30.98 -13.64 -0.76
CA LYS A 120 -30.60 -14.71 0.15
C LYS A 120 -29.75 -14.18 1.31
N PRO A 121 -29.61 -14.97 2.40
CA PRO A 121 -28.75 -14.60 3.53
C PRO A 121 -27.33 -14.23 3.09
N LEU A 122 -26.74 -13.26 3.76
CA LEU A 122 -25.41 -12.74 3.44
C LEU A 122 -24.33 -13.83 3.40
N ALA A 123 -24.46 -14.88 4.21
CA ALA A 123 -23.53 -16.01 4.21
C ALA A 123 -23.47 -16.72 2.86
N LEU A 124 -24.63 -16.95 2.18
CA LEU A 124 -24.67 -17.58 0.86
C LEU A 124 -24.10 -16.64 -0.22
N GLN A 125 -24.41 -15.34 -0.14
CA GLN A 125 -23.79 -14.33 -1.01
C GLN A 125 -22.27 -14.29 -0.84
N PHE A 126 -21.81 -14.32 0.40
CA PHE A 126 -20.38 -14.32 0.73
C PHE A 126 -19.66 -15.56 0.18
N THR A 127 -20.29 -16.75 0.29
CA THR A 127 -19.74 -17.99 -0.29
C THR A 127 -19.62 -17.87 -1.81
N ASP A 128 -20.63 -17.33 -2.51
CA ASP A 128 -20.57 -17.07 -3.95
C ASP A 128 -19.39 -16.13 -4.31
N TRP A 129 -19.18 -15.07 -3.53
CA TRP A 129 -18.09 -14.12 -3.77
C TRP A 129 -16.71 -14.76 -3.57
N VAL A 130 -16.54 -15.61 -2.56
CA VAL A 130 -15.30 -16.36 -2.31
C VAL A 130 -15.04 -17.36 -3.44
N LEU A 131 -16.07 -18.11 -3.90
CA LEU A 131 -15.94 -19.03 -5.03
C LEU A 131 -15.58 -18.29 -6.32
N ARG A 132 -16.23 -17.15 -6.61
CA ARG A 132 -15.86 -16.30 -7.74
C ARG A 132 -14.43 -15.78 -7.59
N GLY A 133 -14.01 -15.44 -6.36
CA GLY A 133 -12.64 -15.05 -6.07
C GLY A 133 -11.64 -16.14 -6.45
N ALA A 134 -11.93 -17.39 -6.14
CA ALA A 134 -11.09 -18.50 -6.55
C ALA A 134 -10.98 -18.60 -8.09
N ALA A 135 -12.08 -18.47 -8.80
CA ALA A 135 -12.09 -18.54 -10.27
C ALA A 135 -11.43 -17.31 -10.93
N GLN A 136 -11.49 -16.13 -10.29
CA GLN A 136 -10.93 -14.88 -10.83
C GLN A 136 -9.40 -14.89 -10.98
N VAL A 137 -8.69 -15.77 -10.31
CA VAL A 137 -7.25 -16.00 -10.55
C VAL A 137 -6.99 -16.31 -12.03
N MET A 138 -7.93 -17.03 -12.67
CA MET A 138 -7.89 -17.40 -14.09
C MET A 138 -8.83 -16.53 -14.95
N PHE A 139 -9.18 -15.31 -14.50
CA PHE A 139 -10.08 -14.38 -15.20
C PHE A 139 -11.52 -14.90 -15.40
N VAL A 140 -11.96 -15.84 -14.58
CA VAL A 140 -13.27 -16.46 -14.66
C VAL A 140 -14.17 -15.96 -13.54
N ASN A 141 -15.33 -15.38 -13.88
CA ASN A 141 -16.33 -14.92 -12.92
C ASN A 141 -17.49 -15.91 -12.80
N ASN A 142 -17.18 -17.14 -12.44
CA ASN A 142 -18.15 -18.24 -12.35
C ASN A 142 -17.97 -19.02 -11.03
N PRO A 143 -18.97 -19.08 -10.14
CA PRO A 143 -18.84 -19.74 -8.85
C PRO A 143 -18.72 -21.25 -8.96
N LEU A 144 -19.31 -21.88 -9.98
CA LEU A 144 -19.18 -23.31 -10.23
C LEU A 144 -17.73 -23.66 -10.63
N SER A 145 -17.13 -22.86 -11.50
CA SER A 145 -15.70 -23.00 -11.84
C SER A 145 -14.84 -22.84 -10.59
N GLY A 146 -15.14 -21.87 -9.73
CA GLY A 146 -14.44 -21.69 -8.46
C GLY A 146 -14.55 -22.90 -7.52
N PHE A 147 -15.71 -23.50 -7.45
CA PHE A 147 -15.93 -24.73 -6.67
C PHE A 147 -15.10 -25.90 -7.22
N ILE A 148 -15.05 -26.08 -8.53
CA ILE A 148 -14.25 -27.11 -9.18
C ILE A 148 -12.75 -26.85 -8.97
N ILE A 149 -12.30 -25.59 -8.99
CA ILE A 149 -10.93 -25.23 -8.66
C ILE A 149 -10.59 -25.62 -7.22
N PHE A 150 -11.48 -25.40 -6.25
CA PHE A 150 -11.28 -25.87 -4.88
C PHE A 150 -11.15 -27.39 -4.79
N ILE A 151 -11.91 -28.16 -5.59
CA ILE A 151 -11.75 -29.61 -5.67
C ILE A 151 -10.37 -29.97 -6.19
N GLY A 152 -9.90 -29.32 -7.26
CA GLY A 152 -8.56 -29.54 -7.79
C GLY A 152 -7.47 -29.22 -6.78
N LEU A 153 -7.61 -28.13 -6.01
CA LEU A 153 -6.68 -27.77 -4.93
C LEU A 153 -6.68 -28.82 -3.80
N LEU A 154 -7.83 -29.39 -3.45
CA LEU A 154 -7.90 -30.47 -2.46
C LEU A 154 -7.20 -31.74 -2.96
N ILE A 155 -7.22 -32.02 -4.26
CA ILE A 155 -6.47 -33.13 -4.88
C ILE A 155 -4.97 -32.86 -4.79
N GLN A 156 -4.54 -31.60 -4.95
CA GLN A 156 -3.14 -31.22 -4.83
C GLN A 156 -2.64 -31.35 -3.39
N ASN A 157 -3.23 -30.56 -2.49
CA ASN A 157 -2.87 -30.55 -1.07
C ASN A 157 -3.98 -29.89 -0.23
N PRO A 158 -4.61 -30.62 0.70
CA PRO A 158 -5.66 -30.07 1.55
C PRO A 158 -5.20 -28.90 2.42
N TRP A 159 -3.95 -28.90 2.90
CA TRP A 159 -3.40 -27.80 3.70
C TRP A 159 -3.27 -26.50 2.90
N TRP A 160 -2.76 -26.58 1.67
CA TRP A 160 -2.70 -25.42 0.77
C TRP A 160 -4.10 -24.88 0.47
N THR A 161 -5.08 -25.78 0.30
CA THR A 161 -6.48 -25.40 0.09
C THR A 161 -7.06 -24.63 1.28
N ILE A 162 -6.77 -25.08 2.51
CA ILE A 162 -7.19 -24.37 3.75
C ILE A 162 -6.55 -22.97 3.79
N ALA A 163 -5.25 -22.88 3.59
CA ALA A 163 -4.53 -21.62 3.61
C ALA A 163 -5.00 -20.65 2.51
N GLY A 164 -5.17 -21.14 1.28
CA GLY A 164 -5.70 -20.35 0.15
C GLY A 164 -7.15 -19.93 0.37
N GLY A 165 -8.00 -20.83 0.85
CA GLY A 165 -9.37 -20.54 1.20
C GLY A 165 -9.50 -19.48 2.30
N LEU A 166 -8.69 -19.59 3.35
CA LEU A 166 -8.60 -18.56 4.40
C LEU A 166 -8.18 -17.20 3.81
N GLY A 167 -7.17 -17.17 2.97
CA GLY A 167 -6.73 -15.95 2.30
C GLY A 167 -7.83 -15.29 1.47
N ALA A 168 -8.59 -16.07 0.70
CA ALA A 168 -9.74 -15.57 -0.08
C ALA A 168 -10.85 -15.01 0.82
N VAL A 169 -11.19 -15.72 1.90
CA VAL A 169 -12.20 -15.31 2.90
C VAL A 169 -11.78 -14.00 3.57
N VAL A 170 -10.56 -13.94 4.09
CA VAL A 170 -10.05 -12.77 4.82
C VAL A 170 -9.99 -11.55 3.91
N SER A 171 -9.44 -11.68 2.70
CA SER A 171 -9.35 -10.58 1.75
C SER A 171 -10.74 -10.05 1.35
N THR A 172 -11.72 -10.95 1.06
CA THR A 172 -13.10 -10.56 0.75
C THR A 172 -13.78 -9.89 1.94
N LEU A 173 -13.57 -10.41 3.16
CA LEU A 173 -14.11 -9.81 4.38
C LEU A 173 -13.52 -8.43 4.64
N THR A 174 -12.20 -8.27 4.47
CA THR A 174 -11.51 -6.98 4.60
C THR A 174 -12.06 -5.95 3.61
N ALA A 175 -12.29 -6.35 2.35
CA ALA A 175 -12.92 -5.48 1.36
C ALA A 175 -14.33 -5.04 1.75
N LEU A 176 -15.12 -5.92 2.40
CA LEU A 176 -16.44 -5.57 2.95
C LEU A 176 -16.33 -4.57 4.09
N VAL A 177 -15.42 -4.79 5.04
CA VAL A 177 -15.20 -3.89 6.19
C VAL A 177 -14.76 -2.51 5.71
N LEU A 178 -13.89 -2.46 4.71
CA LEU A 178 -13.44 -1.20 4.09
C LEU A 178 -14.48 -0.57 3.16
N SER A 179 -15.65 -1.21 3.01
CA SER A 179 -16.73 -0.73 2.11
C SER A 179 -16.25 -0.45 0.69
N GLN A 180 -15.44 -1.36 0.14
CA GLN A 180 -15.04 -1.31 -1.26
C GLN A 180 -16.26 -1.50 -2.18
N ASP A 181 -16.10 -1.21 -3.48
CA ASP A 181 -17.20 -1.34 -4.43
C ASP A 181 -17.86 -2.73 -4.37
N ARG A 182 -19.15 -2.75 -4.08
CA ARG A 182 -19.91 -4.00 -3.90
C ARG A 182 -20.00 -4.81 -5.18
N SER A 183 -19.93 -4.18 -6.35
CA SER A 183 -19.97 -4.90 -7.62
C SER A 183 -18.65 -5.66 -7.84
N ALA A 184 -17.53 -5.05 -7.48
CA ALA A 184 -16.20 -5.65 -7.51
C ALA A 184 -16.09 -6.81 -6.50
N ILE A 185 -16.57 -6.63 -5.26
CA ILE A 185 -16.62 -7.71 -4.25
C ILE A 185 -17.45 -8.87 -4.77
N ALA A 186 -18.67 -8.61 -5.27
CA ALA A 186 -19.57 -9.62 -5.76
C ALA A 186 -19.07 -10.31 -7.04
N SER A 187 -18.11 -9.76 -7.74
CA SER A 187 -17.42 -10.40 -8.86
C SER A 187 -16.14 -11.14 -8.45
N GLY A 188 -15.82 -11.24 -7.15
CA GLY A 188 -14.65 -11.93 -6.63
C GLY A 188 -13.32 -11.16 -6.78
N LEU A 189 -13.34 -9.88 -7.25
CA LEU A 189 -12.14 -9.10 -7.56
C LEU A 189 -11.29 -8.73 -6.34
N HIS A 190 -11.79 -8.90 -5.13
CA HIS A 190 -11.04 -8.69 -3.90
C HIS A 190 -10.56 -9.97 -3.24
N GLY A 191 -11.11 -11.15 -3.63
CA GLY A 191 -10.78 -12.45 -3.04
C GLY A 191 -9.56 -13.14 -3.68
N TYR A 192 -9.35 -12.98 -4.99
CA TYR A 192 -8.35 -13.75 -5.74
C TYR A 192 -6.90 -13.48 -5.32
N ASN A 193 -6.54 -12.23 -5.01
CA ASN A 193 -5.21 -11.91 -4.50
C ASN A 193 -4.95 -12.54 -3.12
N GLY A 194 -5.96 -12.51 -2.23
CA GLY A 194 -5.86 -13.16 -0.92
C GLY A 194 -5.73 -14.68 -1.03
N MET A 195 -6.41 -15.31 -1.99
CA MET A 195 -6.27 -16.74 -2.25
C MET A 195 -4.85 -17.12 -2.65
N LEU A 196 -4.25 -16.37 -3.59
CA LEU A 196 -2.86 -16.59 -4.00
C LEU A 196 -1.88 -16.38 -2.84
N VAL A 197 -2.12 -15.35 -2.00
CA VAL A 197 -1.32 -15.14 -0.78
C VAL A 197 -1.32 -16.38 0.10
N GLY A 198 -2.51 -16.92 0.42
CA GLY A 198 -2.61 -18.08 1.29
C GLY A 198 -1.96 -19.33 0.70
N LEU A 199 -2.19 -19.60 -0.58
CA LEU A 199 -1.58 -20.73 -1.30
C LEU A 199 -0.06 -20.63 -1.30
N LEU A 200 0.50 -19.49 -1.75
CA LEU A 200 1.94 -19.37 -1.96
C LEU A 200 2.72 -19.28 -0.64
N ILE A 201 2.16 -18.67 0.41
CA ILE A 201 2.77 -18.72 1.74
C ILE A 201 2.84 -20.16 2.24
N ALA A 202 1.82 -20.99 2.00
CA ALA A 202 1.84 -22.40 2.36
C ALA A 202 2.85 -23.20 1.52
N VAL A 203 2.91 -22.96 0.21
CA VAL A 203 3.86 -23.60 -0.72
C VAL A 203 5.31 -23.29 -0.37
N PHE A 204 5.63 -22.02 -0.05
CA PHE A 204 6.99 -21.59 0.25
C PHE A 204 7.40 -21.78 1.72
N SER A 205 6.57 -22.39 2.55
CA SER A 205 6.92 -22.73 3.93
C SER A 205 7.77 -23.99 3.99
N LYS A 206 8.91 -23.95 4.69
CA LYS A 206 9.72 -25.15 5.02
C LYS A 206 9.11 -26.00 6.13
N LYS A 207 8.05 -25.55 6.81
CA LYS A 207 7.35 -26.34 7.80
C LYS A 207 6.43 -27.34 7.10
N PHE A 208 6.20 -28.48 7.78
CA PHE A 208 5.30 -29.52 7.28
C PHE A 208 3.87 -29.02 7.18
N ASP A 209 3.03 -29.75 6.47
CA ASP A 209 1.61 -29.49 6.39
C ASP A 209 0.97 -29.42 7.78
N TYR A 210 -0.11 -28.63 7.88
CA TYR A 210 -0.83 -28.37 9.13
C TYR A 210 -0.04 -27.63 10.21
N TYR A 211 0.96 -26.84 9.80
CA TYR A 211 1.59 -25.87 10.68
C TYR A 211 0.67 -24.67 10.93
N TRP A 212 -0.20 -24.76 11.93
CA TRP A 212 -1.29 -23.81 12.18
C TRP A 212 -0.85 -22.36 12.41
N TRP A 213 0.36 -22.14 12.91
CA TRP A 213 0.90 -20.79 13.07
C TRP A 213 1.03 -20.03 11.76
N LEU A 214 1.16 -20.72 10.65
CA LEU A 214 1.22 -20.11 9.31
C LEU A 214 -0.07 -19.36 8.93
N LEU A 215 -1.20 -19.68 9.52
CA LEU A 215 -2.46 -19.00 9.25
C LEU A 215 -2.47 -17.55 9.76
N PHE A 216 -1.63 -17.19 10.75
CA PHE A 216 -1.49 -15.80 11.19
C PHE A 216 -0.91 -14.91 10.09
N PRO A 217 0.31 -15.16 9.57
CA PRO A 217 0.83 -14.35 8.47
C PRO A 217 -0.04 -14.41 7.22
N VAL A 218 -0.67 -15.55 6.90
CA VAL A 218 -1.66 -15.63 5.81
C VAL A 218 -2.79 -14.63 6.02
N THR A 219 -3.34 -14.56 7.23
CA THR A 219 -4.42 -13.63 7.56
C THR A 219 -3.98 -12.17 7.37
N PHE A 220 -2.88 -11.75 8.00
CA PHE A 220 -2.42 -10.36 7.93
C PHE A 220 -1.99 -9.94 6.52
N THR A 221 -1.32 -10.83 5.80
CA THR A 221 -0.86 -10.55 4.43
C THR A 221 -2.04 -10.48 3.46
N ALA A 222 -3.05 -11.35 3.61
CA ALA A 222 -4.27 -11.32 2.81
C ALA A 222 -5.13 -10.06 3.09
N MET A 223 -5.15 -9.55 4.33
CA MET A 223 -5.82 -8.28 4.68
C MET A 223 -5.21 -7.08 3.94
N ALA A 224 -3.93 -7.09 3.63
CA ALA A 224 -3.29 -6.01 2.89
C ALA A 224 -3.74 -5.95 1.41
N CYS A 225 -4.16 -7.07 0.81
CA CYS A 225 -4.48 -7.13 -0.61
C CYS A 225 -5.58 -6.17 -1.07
N PRO A 226 -6.74 -6.02 -0.41
CA PRO A 226 -7.76 -5.04 -0.81
C PRO A 226 -7.28 -3.60 -0.74
N VAL A 227 -6.44 -3.28 0.26
CA VAL A 227 -5.84 -1.94 0.41
C VAL A 227 -4.88 -1.67 -0.74
N LEU A 228 -3.96 -2.60 -1.02
CA LEU A 228 -3.03 -2.51 -2.15
C LEU A 228 -3.78 -2.44 -3.48
N SER A 229 -4.84 -3.26 -3.67
CA SER A 229 -5.69 -3.23 -4.86
C SER A 229 -6.32 -1.86 -5.06
N SER A 230 -6.88 -1.28 -4.01
CA SER A 230 -7.52 0.05 -4.06
C SER A 230 -6.50 1.16 -4.36
N ALA A 231 -5.34 1.14 -3.70
CA ALA A 231 -4.27 2.10 -3.92
C ALA A 231 -3.74 2.04 -5.37
N LEU A 232 -3.44 0.85 -5.87
CA LEU A 232 -2.96 0.67 -7.24
C LEU A 232 -4.04 1.03 -8.27
N ASN A 233 -5.31 0.69 -8.01
CA ASN A 233 -6.40 1.04 -8.90
C ASN A 233 -6.59 2.55 -9.02
N SER A 234 -6.37 3.34 -7.96
CA SER A 234 -6.43 4.80 -8.02
C SER A 234 -5.37 5.41 -8.94
N ILE A 235 -4.26 4.70 -9.14
CA ILE A 235 -3.18 5.08 -10.06
C ILE A 235 -3.50 4.60 -11.47
N PHE A 236 -3.79 3.31 -11.64
CA PHE A 236 -3.91 2.62 -12.93
C PHE A 236 -5.19 2.97 -13.70
N SER A 237 -6.26 3.32 -12.99
CA SER A 237 -7.52 3.79 -13.60
C SER A 237 -7.34 5.00 -14.52
N LYS A 238 -6.30 5.81 -14.30
CA LYS A 238 -5.97 6.96 -15.17
C LYS A 238 -5.55 6.55 -16.59
N TRP A 239 -5.11 5.31 -16.77
CA TRP A 239 -4.71 4.71 -18.05
C TRP A 239 -5.63 3.57 -18.49
N ASP A 240 -6.76 3.39 -17.80
CA ASP A 240 -7.67 2.25 -18.02
C ASP A 240 -6.93 0.90 -17.98
N LEU A 241 -6.12 0.72 -16.93
CA LEU A 241 -5.31 -0.47 -16.69
C LEU A 241 -5.81 -1.26 -15.48
N PRO A 242 -5.88 -2.59 -15.56
CA PRO A 242 -6.21 -3.45 -14.43
C PRO A 242 -5.03 -3.62 -13.48
N VAL A 243 -5.33 -3.87 -12.21
CA VAL A 243 -4.31 -4.07 -11.17
C VAL A 243 -3.69 -5.47 -11.21
N PHE A 244 -4.40 -6.45 -11.80
CA PHE A 244 -4.00 -7.85 -11.85
C PHE A 244 -3.61 -8.43 -10.48
N THR A 245 -2.58 -9.25 -10.45
CA THR A 245 -2.05 -9.89 -9.23
C THR A 245 -0.90 -9.10 -8.56
N LEU A 246 -0.73 -7.80 -8.90
CA LEU A 246 0.26 -6.95 -8.23
C LEU A 246 0.08 -6.87 -6.71
N PRO A 247 -1.15 -6.76 -6.14
CA PRO A 247 -1.34 -6.77 -4.70
C PRO A 247 -0.81 -8.04 -4.04
N PHE A 248 -1.07 -9.21 -4.64
CA PHE A 248 -0.54 -10.48 -4.20
C PHE A 248 0.99 -10.51 -4.28
N ASN A 249 1.57 -10.13 -5.44
CA ASN A 249 3.03 -10.12 -5.61
C ASN A 249 3.71 -9.24 -4.57
N ILE A 250 3.22 -8.03 -4.35
CA ILE A 250 3.77 -7.11 -3.35
C ILE A 250 3.67 -7.74 -1.95
N ALA A 251 2.47 -8.22 -1.57
CA ALA A 251 2.22 -8.75 -0.24
C ALA A 251 3.07 -9.99 0.07
N VAL A 252 3.15 -10.96 -0.85
CA VAL A 252 3.95 -12.19 -0.66
C VAL A 252 5.45 -11.91 -0.73
N THR A 253 5.91 -11.07 -1.66
CA THR A 253 7.32 -10.67 -1.75
C THR A 253 7.78 -10.02 -0.44
N LEU A 254 6.97 -9.11 0.13
CA LEU A 254 7.28 -8.46 1.40
C LEU A 254 7.30 -9.46 2.56
N TYR A 255 6.34 -10.38 2.62
CA TYR A 255 6.32 -11.42 3.65
C TYR A 255 7.57 -12.33 3.57
N LEU A 256 7.87 -12.85 2.37
CA LEU A 256 9.01 -13.75 2.19
C LEU A 256 10.36 -13.05 2.46
N ALA A 257 10.48 -11.79 2.04
CA ALA A 257 11.66 -10.98 2.34
C ALA A 257 11.76 -10.65 3.84
N ALA A 258 10.63 -10.42 4.51
CA ALA A 258 10.62 -10.13 5.96
C ALA A 258 10.99 -11.35 6.81
N THR A 259 10.49 -12.54 6.47
CA THR A 259 10.80 -13.76 7.22
C THR A 259 12.21 -14.28 6.90
N GLY A 260 12.61 -14.25 5.63
CA GLY A 260 13.90 -14.79 5.20
C GLY A 260 14.04 -16.29 5.49
N HIS A 261 15.14 -16.87 5.06
CA HIS A 261 15.42 -18.31 5.24
C HIS A 261 16.00 -18.66 6.61
N TYR A 262 16.33 -17.66 7.43
CA TYR A 262 16.87 -17.89 8.79
C TYR A 262 15.80 -17.84 9.88
N ASN A 263 14.54 -17.57 9.55
CA ASN A 263 13.46 -17.51 10.54
C ASN A 263 13.08 -18.91 11.01
N LEU A 264 13.18 -19.19 12.33
CA LEU A 264 12.87 -20.50 12.89
C LEU A 264 11.40 -20.85 12.90
N PHE A 265 10.51 -19.85 13.03
CA PHE A 265 9.07 -20.06 13.14
C PHE A 265 8.37 -20.05 11.78
N PHE A 266 8.81 -19.16 10.91
CA PHE A 266 8.26 -19.02 9.56
C PHE A 266 9.34 -19.15 8.49
N PRO A 267 10.12 -20.23 8.47
CA PRO A 267 11.19 -20.40 7.51
C PRO A 267 10.61 -20.57 6.11
N THR A 268 11.17 -19.84 5.17
CA THR A 268 10.81 -19.95 3.76
C THR A 268 11.81 -20.80 3.01
N THR A 269 11.36 -21.43 1.92
CA THR A 269 12.26 -22.16 1.02
C THR A 269 13.22 -21.18 0.35
N LEU A 270 14.52 -21.43 0.47
CA LEU A 270 15.53 -20.64 -0.19
C LEU A 270 15.50 -20.94 -1.70
N ILE A 271 15.42 -19.89 -2.50
CA ILE A 271 15.55 -19.98 -3.95
C ILE A 271 16.95 -19.52 -4.30
N GLU A 272 17.77 -20.45 -4.78
CA GLU A 272 19.15 -20.17 -5.17
C GLU A 272 19.26 -19.83 -6.65
N PRO A 273 20.14 -18.90 -7.04
CA PRO A 273 20.42 -18.65 -8.45
C PRO A 273 20.98 -19.90 -9.13
N VAL A 274 20.53 -20.20 -10.32
CA VAL A 274 21.09 -21.29 -11.11
C VAL A 274 22.52 -20.93 -11.51
N SER A 275 23.49 -21.64 -10.94
CA SER A 275 24.93 -21.38 -11.13
C SER A 275 25.54 -22.10 -12.32
N ALA A 276 24.84 -23.06 -12.92
CA ALA A 276 25.34 -23.84 -14.05
C ALA A 276 24.42 -23.67 -15.27
N VAL A 277 25.06 -23.57 -16.45
CA VAL A 277 24.32 -23.63 -17.73
C VAL A 277 23.91 -25.09 -17.94
N PRO A 278 22.59 -25.37 -18.07
CA PRO A 278 22.14 -26.74 -18.32
C PRO A 278 22.72 -27.26 -19.64
N ASN A 279 23.32 -28.41 -19.62
CA ASN A 279 23.76 -29.09 -20.86
C ASN A 279 22.55 -29.76 -21.51
N ILE A 280 21.79 -28.98 -22.31
CA ILE A 280 20.55 -29.44 -22.93
C ILE A 280 20.93 -30.12 -24.25
N THR A 281 20.62 -31.40 -24.37
CA THR A 281 20.67 -32.14 -25.64
C THR A 281 19.25 -32.36 -26.15
N TRP A 282 18.98 -31.94 -27.37
CA TRP A 282 17.66 -32.06 -28.02
C TRP A 282 17.21 -33.50 -28.22
N THR A 283 18.12 -34.48 -28.07
CA THR A 283 17.83 -35.90 -28.14
C THR A 283 17.14 -36.47 -26.89
N GLU A 284 17.09 -35.72 -25.83
CA GLU A 284 16.48 -36.13 -24.53
C GLU A 284 15.02 -35.62 -24.36
N ILE A 285 14.40 -35.16 -25.44
CA ILE A 285 13.01 -34.68 -25.38
C ILE A 285 12.06 -35.87 -25.30
N GLU A 286 11.37 -36.01 -24.15
CA GLU A 286 10.28 -36.97 -23.95
C GLU A 286 8.94 -36.31 -24.26
N VAL A 287 8.36 -36.68 -25.43
CA VAL A 287 7.06 -36.14 -25.89
C VAL A 287 5.92 -36.33 -24.89
N PRO A 288 5.80 -37.48 -24.17
CA PRO A 288 4.76 -37.64 -23.14
C PRO A 288 4.86 -36.65 -22.00
N LEU A 289 6.09 -36.37 -21.53
CA LEU A 289 6.30 -35.35 -20.46
C LEU A 289 5.99 -33.95 -20.98
N LEU A 290 6.30 -33.65 -22.24
CA LEU A 290 5.97 -32.37 -22.85
C LEU A 290 4.45 -32.17 -22.96
N LEU A 291 3.67 -33.21 -23.29
CA LEU A 291 2.21 -33.14 -23.27
C LEU A 291 1.65 -32.99 -21.85
N GLN A 292 2.25 -33.66 -20.88
CA GLN A 292 1.88 -33.53 -19.46
C GLN A 292 2.19 -32.13 -18.88
N ALA A 293 3.17 -31.43 -19.42
CA ALA A 293 3.49 -30.06 -19.02
C ALA A 293 2.35 -29.07 -19.30
N ILE A 294 1.43 -29.39 -20.22
CA ILE A 294 0.28 -28.51 -20.55
C ILE A 294 -0.65 -28.33 -19.34
N PRO A 295 -1.28 -29.40 -18.80
CA PRO A 295 -2.09 -29.25 -17.60
C PRO A 295 -1.27 -28.79 -16.39
N VAL A 296 -0.02 -29.21 -16.21
CA VAL A 296 0.86 -28.71 -15.16
C VAL A 296 1.03 -27.21 -15.24
N GLY A 297 1.30 -26.65 -16.44
CA GLY A 297 1.44 -25.20 -16.63
C GLY A 297 0.18 -24.41 -16.24
N VAL A 298 -0.99 -24.99 -16.49
CA VAL A 298 -2.25 -24.39 -15.99
C VAL A 298 -2.37 -24.50 -14.46
N GLY A 299 -1.92 -25.63 -13.89
CA GLY A 299 -1.88 -25.86 -12.43
C GLY A 299 -0.97 -24.86 -11.71
N GLN A 300 0.18 -24.54 -12.32
CA GLN A 300 1.19 -23.63 -11.76
C GLN A 300 0.69 -22.21 -11.52
N VAL A 301 -0.40 -21.78 -12.11
CA VAL A 301 -1.04 -20.49 -11.80
C VAL A 301 -1.45 -20.42 -10.31
N TYR A 302 -1.73 -21.56 -9.70
CA TYR A 302 -2.04 -21.72 -8.26
C TYR A 302 -0.86 -22.34 -7.47
N GLY A 303 0.29 -22.54 -8.10
CA GLY A 303 1.44 -23.21 -7.50
C GLY A 303 1.34 -24.73 -7.46
N CYS A 304 0.48 -25.33 -8.30
CA CYS A 304 0.22 -26.77 -8.33
C CYS A 304 1.02 -27.44 -9.46
N ASP A 305 1.74 -28.52 -9.14
CA ASP A 305 2.56 -29.31 -10.06
C ASP A 305 1.92 -30.62 -10.52
N ASN A 306 0.79 -31.00 -9.93
CA ASN A 306 0.07 -32.24 -10.30
C ASN A 306 -0.72 -32.05 -11.61
N PRO A 307 -0.47 -32.88 -12.65
CA PRO A 307 -1.17 -32.79 -13.94
C PRO A 307 -2.68 -33.04 -13.82
N TRP A 308 -3.14 -33.86 -12.88
CA TRP A 308 -4.56 -34.09 -12.63
C TRP A 308 -5.25 -32.82 -12.12
N THR A 309 -4.61 -32.10 -11.21
CA THR A 309 -5.09 -30.79 -10.70
C THR A 309 -5.22 -29.78 -11.86
N GLY A 310 -4.21 -29.67 -12.70
CA GLY A 310 -4.27 -28.81 -13.88
C GLY A 310 -5.36 -29.22 -14.87
N GLY A 311 -5.57 -30.54 -15.06
CA GLY A 311 -6.68 -31.09 -15.86
C GLY A 311 -8.06 -30.69 -15.29
N VAL A 312 -8.25 -30.76 -13.98
CA VAL A 312 -9.48 -30.28 -13.28
C VAL A 312 -9.68 -28.78 -13.49
N PHE A 313 -8.59 -27.99 -13.48
CA PHE A 313 -8.68 -26.54 -13.75
C PHE A 313 -9.09 -26.26 -15.19
N LEU A 314 -8.57 -27.02 -16.18
CA LEU A 314 -9.03 -26.91 -17.57
C LEU A 314 -10.52 -27.19 -17.70
N VAL A 315 -11.05 -28.21 -17.01
CA VAL A 315 -12.50 -28.49 -16.97
C VAL A 315 -13.28 -27.29 -16.36
N ALA A 316 -12.79 -26.72 -15.26
CA ALA A 316 -13.39 -25.54 -14.64
C ALA A 316 -13.45 -24.34 -15.61
N LEU A 317 -12.38 -24.11 -16.36
CA LEU A 317 -12.31 -23.06 -17.37
C LEU A 317 -13.27 -23.33 -18.54
N PHE A 318 -13.33 -24.58 -19.02
CA PHE A 318 -14.20 -24.98 -20.11
C PHE A 318 -15.69 -24.78 -19.81
N ILE A 319 -16.11 -25.06 -18.58
CA ILE A 319 -17.49 -24.82 -18.13
C ILE A 319 -17.86 -23.34 -18.22
N CYS A 320 -16.97 -22.44 -17.85
CA CYS A 320 -17.25 -21.00 -17.94
C CYS A 320 -17.17 -20.51 -19.40
N SER A 321 -16.04 -20.80 -20.06
CA SER A 321 -15.75 -20.33 -21.40
C SER A 321 -14.79 -21.29 -22.12
N PRO A 322 -15.27 -22.01 -23.15
CA PRO A 322 -14.39 -22.84 -23.98
C PRO A 322 -13.21 -22.07 -24.57
N LEU A 323 -13.40 -20.79 -24.90
CA LEU A 323 -12.31 -19.96 -25.41
C LEU A 323 -11.25 -19.64 -24.36
N ILE A 324 -11.62 -19.42 -23.09
CA ILE A 324 -10.64 -19.26 -22.01
C ILE A 324 -9.86 -20.56 -21.83
N CYS A 325 -10.54 -21.70 -21.80
CA CYS A 325 -9.88 -23.01 -21.70
C CYS A 325 -8.89 -23.24 -22.85
N LEU A 326 -9.32 -22.97 -24.09
CA LEU A 326 -8.45 -23.08 -25.28
C LEU A 326 -7.24 -22.16 -25.17
N HIS A 327 -7.44 -20.88 -24.81
CA HIS A 327 -6.32 -19.94 -24.66
C HIS A 327 -5.39 -20.28 -23.49
N ALA A 328 -5.92 -20.84 -22.38
CA ALA A 328 -5.09 -21.36 -21.29
C ALA A 328 -4.20 -22.51 -21.73
N ALA A 329 -4.77 -23.50 -22.46
CA ALA A 329 -4.03 -24.62 -23.02
C ALA A 329 -3.02 -24.16 -24.07
N ILE A 330 -3.41 -23.29 -25.01
CA ILE A 330 -2.54 -22.69 -25.99
C ILE A 330 -1.43 -21.86 -25.32
N GLY A 331 -1.76 -21.07 -24.30
CA GLY A 331 -0.80 -20.27 -23.52
C GLY A 331 0.24 -21.16 -22.82
N SER A 332 -0.17 -22.29 -22.31
CA SER A 332 0.73 -23.28 -21.73
C SER A 332 1.64 -23.91 -22.76
N ILE A 333 1.11 -24.20 -23.99
CA ILE A 333 1.90 -24.74 -25.12
C ILE A 333 2.80 -23.64 -25.70
N LEU A 334 2.23 -22.46 -26.00
CA LEU A 334 2.92 -21.32 -26.62
C LEU A 334 3.65 -20.45 -25.61
N GLY A 335 3.69 -20.82 -24.34
CA GLY A 335 4.58 -20.21 -23.36
C GLY A 335 6.02 -20.09 -23.88
N VAL A 336 6.33 -20.83 -24.94
CA VAL A 336 7.59 -20.76 -25.70
C VAL A 336 7.59 -19.67 -26.78
N LEU A 337 6.47 -19.26 -27.37
CA LEU A 337 6.45 -18.36 -28.54
C LEU A 337 5.83 -16.98 -28.26
N ALA A 338 4.57 -16.89 -27.86
CA ALA A 338 3.90 -15.61 -27.60
C ALA A 338 4.31 -15.00 -26.27
N ALA A 339 4.73 -15.84 -25.32
CA ALA A 339 5.31 -15.42 -24.06
C ALA A 339 6.84 -15.28 -24.13
N LEU A 340 7.49 -15.29 -25.30
CA LEU A 340 8.94 -15.07 -25.40
C LEU A 340 9.35 -13.82 -24.62
N PHE A 341 8.63 -12.72 -24.77
CA PHE A 341 8.86 -11.51 -23.98
C PHE A 341 8.59 -11.74 -22.50
N CYS A 342 7.47 -12.39 -22.17
CA CYS A 342 7.13 -12.74 -20.79
C CYS A 342 8.09 -13.77 -20.20
N ALA A 343 8.52 -14.74 -20.96
CA ALA A 343 9.50 -15.76 -20.57
C ALA A 343 10.88 -15.16 -20.33
N TYR A 344 11.37 -14.29 -21.22
CA TYR A 344 12.62 -13.57 -21.01
C TYR A 344 12.55 -12.63 -19.81
N MET A 345 11.44 -11.90 -19.67
CA MET A 345 11.18 -11.07 -18.49
C MET A 345 11.13 -11.93 -17.22
N GLY A 346 10.51 -13.12 -17.29
CA GLY A 346 10.44 -14.08 -16.22
C GLY A 346 11.80 -14.60 -15.81
N ALA A 347 12.62 -15.05 -16.78
CA ALA A 347 13.97 -15.54 -16.51
C ALA A 347 14.86 -14.45 -15.90
N ALA A 348 14.82 -13.24 -16.46
CA ALA A 348 15.59 -12.10 -15.92
C ALA A 348 15.17 -11.74 -14.50
N LEU A 349 13.87 -11.62 -14.25
CA LEU A 349 13.36 -11.32 -12.91
C LEU A 349 13.58 -12.46 -11.91
N ALA A 350 13.50 -13.73 -12.36
CA ALA A 350 13.79 -14.87 -11.50
C ALA A 350 15.24 -14.81 -11.01
N ASN A 351 16.19 -14.54 -11.91
CA ASN A 351 17.60 -14.40 -11.54
C ASN A 351 17.83 -13.23 -10.57
N ILE A 352 17.20 -12.07 -10.78
CA ILE A 352 17.33 -10.91 -9.90
C ILE A 352 16.73 -11.22 -8.52
N LEU A 353 15.53 -11.78 -8.47
CA LEU A 353 14.83 -12.08 -7.22
C LEU A 353 15.46 -13.24 -6.46
N ALA A 354 16.10 -14.20 -7.16
CA ALA A 354 16.83 -15.31 -6.53
C ALA A 354 18.02 -14.80 -5.70
N VAL A 355 18.67 -13.70 -6.10
CA VAL A 355 19.78 -13.10 -5.33
C VAL A 355 19.32 -12.71 -3.92
N ILE A 356 18.08 -12.28 -3.78
CA ILE A 356 17.49 -11.93 -2.47
C ILE A 356 16.63 -13.06 -1.89
N GLY A 357 16.67 -14.27 -2.48
CA GLY A 357 15.92 -15.42 -2.01
C GLY A 357 14.40 -15.31 -2.14
N VAL A 358 13.89 -14.51 -3.09
CA VAL A 358 12.45 -14.27 -3.27
C VAL A 358 11.98 -14.91 -4.59
N PRO A 359 10.85 -15.65 -4.58
CA PRO A 359 10.33 -16.27 -5.79
C PRO A 359 9.78 -15.25 -6.78
N LEU A 360 9.80 -15.61 -8.07
CA LEU A 360 9.29 -14.77 -9.16
C LEU A 360 7.81 -14.41 -9.01
N GLY A 361 6.98 -15.30 -8.46
CA GLY A 361 5.55 -15.11 -8.43
C GLY A 361 4.98 -14.83 -9.83
N THR A 362 4.02 -13.91 -9.92
CA THR A 362 3.43 -13.48 -11.19
C THR A 362 3.93 -12.12 -11.67
N TRP A 363 5.09 -11.65 -11.19
CA TRP A 363 5.66 -10.35 -11.57
C TRP A 363 5.84 -10.20 -13.08
N ALA A 364 6.43 -11.23 -13.72
CA ALA A 364 6.65 -11.21 -15.17
C ALA A 364 5.34 -11.08 -15.96
N PHE A 365 4.29 -11.80 -15.54
CA PHE A 365 2.96 -11.68 -16.13
C PHE A 365 2.39 -10.26 -15.97
N CYS A 366 2.40 -9.71 -14.76
CA CYS A 366 1.87 -8.37 -14.53
C CYS A 366 2.58 -7.31 -15.37
N LEU A 367 3.92 -7.29 -15.33
CA LEU A 367 4.72 -6.28 -16.03
C LEU A 367 4.57 -6.40 -17.56
N SER A 368 4.71 -7.60 -18.12
CA SER A 368 4.56 -7.79 -19.55
C SER A 368 3.16 -7.45 -20.04
N THR A 369 2.11 -7.91 -19.34
CA THR A 369 0.73 -7.63 -19.75
C THR A 369 0.41 -6.14 -19.69
N LEU A 370 0.85 -5.42 -18.63
CA LEU A 370 0.69 -3.98 -18.53
C LEU A 370 1.40 -3.23 -19.66
N ILE A 371 2.61 -3.67 -20.05
CA ILE A 371 3.34 -3.10 -21.19
C ILE A 371 2.52 -3.26 -22.48
N PHE A 372 1.99 -4.46 -22.74
CA PHE A 372 1.17 -4.69 -23.95
C PHE A 372 -0.15 -3.92 -23.93
N LEU A 373 -0.78 -3.75 -22.76
CA LEU A 373 -2.00 -2.94 -22.62
C LEU A 373 -1.75 -1.43 -22.78
N LEU A 374 -0.52 -0.97 -22.60
CA LEU A 374 -0.10 0.41 -22.85
C LEU A 374 0.29 0.65 -24.31
N LEU A 375 0.50 -0.41 -25.10
CA LEU A 375 0.81 -0.27 -26.53
C LEU A 375 -0.34 0.45 -27.25
N THR A 376 0.04 1.50 -27.98
CA THR A 376 -0.85 2.17 -28.91
C THR A 376 -0.63 1.58 -30.32
N THR A 377 -1.70 1.20 -30.99
CA THR A 377 -1.63 0.64 -32.35
C THR A 377 -2.70 1.25 -33.24
N ASN A 378 -2.37 1.48 -34.48
CA ASN A 378 -3.32 1.90 -35.53
C ASN A 378 -3.90 0.69 -36.29
N ASN A 379 -3.55 -0.54 -35.90
CA ASN A 379 -4.07 -1.73 -36.53
C ASN A 379 -5.55 -1.96 -36.13
N PRO A 380 -6.52 -1.89 -37.07
CA PRO A 380 -7.95 -2.03 -36.75
C PRO A 380 -8.32 -3.45 -36.27
N ALA A 381 -7.45 -4.44 -36.47
CA ALA A 381 -7.65 -5.79 -35.97
C ALA A 381 -7.33 -5.93 -34.46
N ILE A 382 -6.64 -4.94 -33.87
CA ILE A 382 -6.28 -4.94 -32.46
C ILE A 382 -7.09 -3.86 -31.74
N TYR A 383 -8.17 -4.30 -31.07
CA TYR A 383 -9.07 -3.40 -30.34
C TYR A 383 -8.95 -3.65 -28.83
N LYS A 384 -8.49 -2.63 -28.09
CA LYS A 384 -8.47 -2.64 -26.62
C LYS A 384 -9.86 -2.32 -26.10
N LEU A 385 -10.44 -3.26 -25.34
CA LEU A 385 -11.73 -3.05 -24.67
C LEU A 385 -11.55 -2.10 -23.48
N PRO A 386 -12.50 -1.16 -23.25
CA PRO A 386 -12.56 -0.40 -22.01
C PRO A 386 -12.70 -1.35 -20.82
N LEU A 387 -11.96 -1.11 -19.72
CA LEU A 387 -11.95 -1.99 -18.57
C LEU A 387 -13.34 -2.26 -17.98
N SER A 388 -14.22 -1.26 -18.03
CA SER A 388 -15.62 -1.37 -17.58
C SER A 388 -16.50 -2.32 -18.42
N LYS A 389 -16.03 -2.74 -19.59
CA LYS A 389 -16.76 -3.62 -20.54
C LYS A 389 -16.12 -4.99 -20.68
N VAL A 390 -14.97 -5.20 -20.04
CA VAL A 390 -14.28 -6.50 -20.06
C VAL A 390 -15.09 -7.52 -19.26
N THR A 391 -15.38 -8.65 -19.91
CA THR A 391 -16.03 -9.83 -19.30
C THR A 391 -15.29 -11.09 -19.75
N TYR A 392 -15.98 -12.07 -20.36
CA TYR A 392 -15.33 -13.25 -20.91
C TYR A 392 -15.27 -13.17 -22.46
N PRO A 393 -14.36 -13.88 -23.13
CA PRO A 393 -14.02 -13.66 -24.52
C PRO A 393 -15.19 -13.69 -25.50
N GLU A 394 -16.15 -14.60 -25.32
CA GLU A 394 -17.33 -14.71 -26.17
C GLU A 394 -18.21 -13.45 -26.08
N ALA A 395 -18.47 -12.96 -24.86
CA ALA A 395 -19.24 -11.75 -24.65
C ALA A 395 -18.46 -10.50 -25.12
N ASN A 396 -17.16 -10.46 -24.92
CA ASN A 396 -16.28 -9.39 -25.40
C ASN A 396 -16.32 -9.31 -26.94
N ARG A 397 -16.34 -10.45 -27.64
CA ARG A 397 -16.47 -10.53 -29.10
C ARG A 397 -17.82 -10.00 -29.57
N ILE A 398 -18.93 -10.37 -28.91
CA ILE A 398 -20.27 -9.88 -29.25
C ILE A 398 -20.32 -8.38 -29.07
N TYR A 399 -19.81 -7.85 -27.96
CA TYR A 399 -19.73 -6.41 -27.71
C TYR A 399 -18.96 -5.67 -28.83
N TYR A 400 -17.77 -6.17 -29.20
CA TYR A 400 -16.97 -5.58 -30.27
C TYR A 400 -17.72 -5.56 -31.60
N LEU A 401 -18.38 -6.66 -31.98
CA LEU A 401 -19.15 -6.75 -33.24
C LEU A 401 -20.33 -5.78 -33.24
N THR A 402 -21.02 -5.63 -32.09
CA THR A 402 -22.12 -4.66 -31.93
C THR A 402 -21.63 -3.22 -32.06
N VAL A 403 -20.49 -2.89 -31.46
CA VAL A 403 -19.91 -1.52 -31.59
C VAL A 403 -19.53 -1.25 -33.04
N LYS A 404 -18.91 -2.21 -33.71
CA LYS A 404 -18.48 -2.08 -35.11
C LYS A 404 -19.67 -1.93 -36.07
N SER A 405 -20.76 -2.71 -35.88
CA SER A 405 -21.97 -2.57 -36.72
C SER A 405 -22.63 -1.20 -36.56
N ASN A 406 -22.65 -0.67 -35.31
CA ASN A 406 -23.21 0.68 -35.04
C ASN A 406 -22.33 1.81 -35.60
N GLU A 407 -21.02 1.59 -35.77
CA GLU A 407 -20.12 2.55 -36.43
C GLU A 407 -20.28 2.52 -37.95
N GLU A 408 -20.49 1.35 -38.54
CA GLU A 408 -20.75 1.18 -39.97
C GLU A 408 -22.11 1.78 -40.39
N GLU A 409 -23.15 1.66 -39.55
CA GLU A 409 -24.46 2.28 -39.77
C GLU A 409 -24.41 3.82 -39.67
N LYS A 410 -23.49 4.38 -38.91
CA LYS A 410 -23.30 5.83 -38.78
C LYS A 410 -22.43 6.45 -39.86
N SER A 411 -21.80 5.67 -40.71
CA SER A 411 -21.07 6.14 -41.88
C SER A 411 -22.09 6.41 -43.01
N PRO A 412 -22.26 7.67 -43.52
CA PRO A 412 -23.19 7.91 -44.62
C PRO A 412 -22.71 7.11 -45.84
N SER A 413 -23.59 6.26 -46.34
CA SER A 413 -23.39 5.60 -47.63
C SER A 413 -23.15 6.67 -48.69
N GLY A 414 -21.93 6.70 -49.25
CA GLY A 414 -21.59 7.58 -50.39
C GLY A 414 -22.47 7.32 -51.59
N GLY A 415 -23.53 8.07 -51.71
CA GLY A 415 -24.28 8.24 -52.93
C GLY A 415 -23.75 9.45 -53.68
N SER A 416 -23.22 9.20 -54.88
CA SER A 416 -22.85 10.22 -55.85
C SER A 416 -24.03 11.14 -56.19
N GLY A 417 -23.90 12.44 -55.94
CA GLY A 417 -24.83 13.47 -56.33
C GLY A 417 -24.24 14.86 -56.12
N GLU A 418 -24.14 15.62 -57.19
CA GLU A 418 -23.62 16.98 -57.32
C GLU A 418 -24.16 18.02 -56.31
N PRO A 419 -23.42 19.12 -56.06
CA PRO A 419 -23.78 20.11 -55.07
C PRO A 419 -24.78 21.15 -55.60
N PRO A 420 -25.72 21.68 -54.83
CA PRO A 420 -26.29 22.99 -55.05
C PRO A 420 -25.86 24.03 -54.04
N ILE A 421 -25.67 25.18 -54.55
CA ILE A 421 -25.32 26.52 -54.13
C ILE A 421 -26.17 27.06 -52.98
N THR A 422 -25.42 27.65 -52.00
CA THR A 422 -25.78 28.81 -51.14
C THR A 422 -27.22 29.13 -50.80
N THR A 423 -27.50 29.26 -49.51
CA THR A 423 -27.98 30.49 -48.83
C THR A 423 -28.06 30.26 -47.31
N SER A 424 -27.46 31.14 -46.54
CA SER A 424 -27.78 31.34 -45.09
C SER A 424 -29.07 32.18 -44.97
N PRO A 425 -29.87 32.12 -43.90
CA PRO A 425 -29.51 32.72 -42.62
C PRO A 425 -30.18 32.13 -41.34
N GLN A 426 -29.63 32.60 -40.23
CA GLN A 426 -30.22 32.83 -38.89
C GLN A 426 -30.64 31.71 -37.94
N ALA A 427 -29.92 31.74 -36.84
CA ALA A 427 -30.24 31.57 -35.41
C ALA A 427 -31.56 30.91 -35.00
N ASN A 428 -31.42 29.86 -34.16
CA ASN A 428 -32.04 29.86 -32.83
C ASN A 428 -31.44 28.75 -31.93
N GLU A 429 -31.43 29.08 -30.63
CA GLU A 429 -30.84 28.42 -29.49
C GLU A 429 -31.44 27.06 -29.20
N GLY A 430 -30.59 26.14 -28.66
CA GLY A 430 -31.01 24.87 -28.06
C GLY A 430 -29.78 24.05 -27.63
N SER A 431 -29.36 24.25 -26.42
CA SER A 431 -28.22 23.61 -25.79
C SER A 431 -28.37 22.09 -25.61
N GLU A 432 -27.42 21.32 -26.13
CA GLU A 432 -27.03 20.03 -25.56
C GLU A 432 -25.51 19.86 -25.69
N ALA A 433 -24.89 19.58 -24.51
CA ALA A 433 -23.47 19.50 -24.32
C ALA A 433 -22.89 18.26 -25.00
N VAL A 434 -22.07 18.47 -26.02
CA VAL A 434 -21.21 17.45 -26.61
C VAL A 434 -19.83 17.53 -25.94
N LEU A 435 -19.44 16.46 -25.26
CA LEU A 435 -18.10 16.24 -24.70
C LEU A 435 -17.06 16.08 -25.83
N PRO A 436 -15.91 16.75 -25.75
CA PRO A 436 -14.88 16.65 -26.77
C PRO A 436 -14.08 15.35 -26.66
N LYS A 437 -13.81 14.72 -27.81
CA LYS A 437 -12.86 13.61 -27.98
C LYS A 437 -11.45 14.02 -27.58
N PRO A 438 -10.68 13.15 -26.89
CA PRO A 438 -9.27 13.43 -26.60
C PRO A 438 -8.43 13.28 -27.89
N ARG A 439 -7.77 14.36 -28.27
CA ARG A 439 -6.69 14.36 -29.28
C ARG A 439 -5.44 13.73 -28.66
N SER A 440 -4.93 12.67 -29.28
CA SER A 440 -3.61 12.11 -29.04
C SER A 440 -2.51 13.09 -29.44
N VAL A 441 -1.71 13.53 -28.48
CA VAL A 441 -0.47 14.27 -28.72
C VAL A 441 0.64 13.56 -27.96
N PHE A 442 1.42 12.74 -28.66
CA PHE A 442 2.82 12.47 -28.34
C PHE A 442 3.52 11.98 -29.62
N HIS A 443 4.01 12.94 -30.40
CA HIS A 443 5.12 12.74 -31.31
C HIS A 443 6.38 13.20 -30.57
N ILE A 444 7.26 12.26 -30.23
CA ILE A 444 8.64 12.57 -29.82
C ILE A 444 9.50 12.41 -31.06
N GLU A 445 9.89 13.53 -31.61
CA GLU A 445 10.87 13.62 -32.68
C GLU A 445 12.27 13.79 -32.08
N TRP A 446 13.12 12.77 -32.23
CA TRP A 446 14.54 12.83 -31.87
C TRP A 446 15.33 13.35 -33.06
N SER A 447 15.48 14.67 -33.18
CA SER A 447 16.56 15.21 -33.99
C SER A 447 16.96 16.61 -33.56
N SER A 448 18.27 16.79 -33.41
CA SER A 448 19.01 18.06 -33.34
C SER A 448 19.15 18.79 -32.00
N ILE A 449 20.04 18.29 -31.15
CA ILE A 449 20.88 19.15 -30.32
C ILE A 449 22.18 19.42 -31.11
N ARG A 450 22.32 20.59 -31.74
CA ARG A 450 23.60 21.19 -32.01
C ARG A 450 23.47 22.72 -32.20
N ARG A 451 24.07 23.45 -31.25
CA ARG A 451 24.70 24.79 -31.37
C ARG A 451 23.85 25.99 -31.84
N ARG A 452 23.71 27.00 -30.97
CA ARG A 452 24.45 28.28 -31.15
C ARG A 452 24.23 29.21 -29.96
N SER A 453 25.36 29.71 -29.50
CA SER A 453 25.50 30.84 -28.58
C SER A 453 25.45 32.18 -29.35
N LYS A 454 25.10 33.23 -28.59
CA LYS A 454 25.29 34.69 -28.80
C LYS A 454 24.30 35.35 -29.77
N VAL A 455 23.62 36.36 -29.28
CA VAL A 455 23.97 37.78 -29.42
C VAL A 455 22.93 38.67 -28.71
N PHE A 456 23.40 39.71 -28.08
CA PHE A 456 22.75 40.85 -27.43
C PHE A 456 21.76 41.60 -28.34
N GLY A 457 20.67 42.14 -27.78
CA GLY A 457 19.88 43.19 -28.37
C GLY A 457 18.83 43.75 -27.43
N LYS A 458 18.97 44.96 -27.00
CA LYS A 458 18.06 45.84 -26.25
C LYS A 458 16.77 46.11 -27.08
N GLY A 459 15.65 46.25 -26.39
CA GLY A 459 14.46 46.85 -26.97
C GLY A 459 13.29 46.91 -25.98
N GLU A 460 12.83 48.10 -25.75
CA GLU A 460 11.89 48.62 -24.78
C GLU A 460 10.44 48.11 -24.87
N HIS A 461 9.79 48.13 -23.69
CA HIS A 461 8.37 48.45 -23.40
C HIS A 461 7.26 47.88 -24.23
N GLN A 462 6.43 47.02 -23.62
CA GLN A 462 5.01 47.35 -23.36
C GLN A 462 4.38 46.37 -22.38
N GLU A 463 3.90 46.93 -21.26
CA GLU A 463 3.01 46.33 -20.29
C GLU A 463 1.77 45.73 -20.96
N ARG A 464 1.48 44.48 -20.70
CA ARG A 464 0.14 43.99 -20.57
C ARG A 464 0.05 43.03 -19.38
N GLN A 465 -0.50 43.60 -18.32
CA GLN A 465 -0.98 42.89 -17.15
C GLN A 465 -2.04 41.88 -17.60
N THR A 466 -1.79 40.61 -17.36
CA THR A 466 -2.84 39.67 -17.07
C THR A 466 -2.55 39.07 -15.70
N LYS A 467 -3.24 39.64 -14.73
CA LYS A 467 -3.44 39.11 -13.41
C LYS A 467 -4.19 37.79 -13.53
N ASP A 468 -3.56 36.67 -13.25
CA ASP A 468 -4.20 35.50 -12.67
C ASP A 468 -3.37 35.07 -11.47
N SER A 469 -3.51 35.88 -10.43
CA SER A 469 -3.15 35.54 -9.08
C SER A 469 -4.31 34.76 -8.49
N PHE A 470 -4.11 33.45 -8.21
CA PHE A 470 -4.96 32.70 -7.29
C PHE A 470 -4.79 33.33 -5.90
N PRO A 471 -5.84 33.89 -5.30
CA PRO A 471 -5.75 34.39 -3.93
C PRO A 471 -6.00 33.21 -2.99
N TYR A 472 -4.95 32.70 -2.36
CA TYR A 472 -5.09 32.01 -1.08
C TYR A 472 -5.47 33.07 -0.02
N GLN A 473 -6.74 33.42 0.03
CA GLN A 473 -7.31 34.12 1.16
C GLN A 473 -7.62 33.10 2.25
N TYR A 474 -6.75 33.06 3.23
CA TYR A 474 -7.03 32.52 4.56
C TYR A 474 -8.25 33.27 5.16
N ARG A 475 -9.43 32.68 5.02
CA ARG A 475 -10.60 33.13 5.76
C ARG A 475 -10.46 32.59 7.18
N LYS A 476 -10.18 33.47 8.14
CA LYS A 476 -10.29 33.18 9.58
C LYS A 476 -11.62 32.48 9.85
N PRO A 477 -11.65 31.31 10.46
CA PRO A 477 -12.83 30.91 11.20
C PRO A 477 -12.76 31.66 12.55
N THR A 478 -13.51 32.73 12.66
CA THR A 478 -13.86 33.29 13.96
C THR A 478 -14.68 32.24 14.67
N LEU A 479 -14.12 31.63 15.70
CA LEU A 479 -14.87 30.82 16.64
C LEU A 479 -15.76 31.78 17.44
N GLU A 480 -16.94 32.10 16.93
CA GLU A 480 -18.02 32.54 17.78
C GLU A 480 -18.48 31.31 18.56
N LEU A 481 -18.10 31.28 19.84
CA LEU A 481 -18.75 30.45 20.82
C LEU A 481 -20.23 30.87 20.82
N LEU A 482 -21.08 29.90 20.47
CA LEU A 482 -22.52 30.02 20.72
C LEU A 482 -22.74 30.29 22.22
N ASP A 483 -23.05 31.54 22.53
CA ASP A 483 -23.75 31.92 23.75
C ASP A 483 -25.15 31.26 23.68
N LEU A 484 -25.26 30.13 24.35
CA LEU A 484 -26.58 29.63 24.75
C LEU A 484 -27.12 30.59 25.82
N ALA A 485 -27.98 31.51 25.39
CA ALA A 485 -28.79 32.29 26.29
C ALA A 485 -29.62 31.33 27.17
N PRO A 486 -29.68 31.55 28.50
CA PRO A 486 -30.57 30.80 29.34
C PRO A 486 -31.99 31.27 29.07
N MET A 487 -32.89 30.32 28.77
CA MET A 487 -34.33 30.59 28.90
C MET A 487 -34.60 31.01 30.35
N GLU A 488 -35.09 32.23 30.54
CA GLU A 488 -35.73 32.67 31.76
C GLU A 488 -37.02 31.88 31.96
N GLU A 489 -36.98 30.96 32.90
CA GLU A 489 -38.19 30.38 33.50
C GLU A 489 -38.36 31.03 34.89
N SER A 490 -39.28 31.95 34.94
CA SER A 490 -39.75 32.57 36.18
C SER A 490 -40.46 31.55 37.06
N ALA A 491 -39.82 31.07 38.09
CA ALA A 491 -40.47 30.42 39.22
C ALA A 491 -39.87 30.93 40.54
N GLU A 492 -40.63 31.74 41.25
CA GLU A 492 -40.42 32.05 42.66
C GLU A 492 -40.38 30.76 43.47
N THR A 493 -39.25 30.44 44.07
CA THR A 493 -39.16 29.47 45.18
C THR A 493 -38.05 29.86 46.14
N ARG A 494 -38.44 29.92 47.41
CA ARG A 494 -37.72 30.15 48.65
C ARG A 494 -36.21 29.77 48.59
N GLU A 495 -35.40 30.77 48.95
CA GLU A 495 -33.94 30.64 49.17
C GLU A 495 -33.64 29.77 50.40
N ASP A 496 -33.04 28.65 50.18
CA ASP A 496 -32.37 27.80 51.17
C ASP A 496 -30.90 28.25 51.29
N PRO A 497 -30.38 28.66 52.45
CA PRO A 497 -29.01 29.22 52.56
C PRO A 497 -27.87 28.27 52.17
N ASN A 498 -28.14 26.98 52.00
CA ASN A 498 -27.17 26.01 51.57
C ASN A 498 -27.04 25.91 50.03
N SER A 499 -28.02 26.43 49.25
CA SER A 499 -27.99 26.42 47.79
C SER A 499 -27.02 27.48 47.24
N SER A 500 -26.87 28.61 47.95
CA SER A 500 -25.98 29.71 47.49
C SER A 500 -24.48 29.32 47.57
N ARG A 501 -24.10 28.50 48.57
CA ARG A 501 -22.71 28.04 48.75
C ARG A 501 -22.33 27.00 47.70
N THR A 502 -23.23 26.11 47.33
CA THR A 502 -23.01 25.13 46.26
C THR A 502 -23.03 25.78 44.88
N ALA A 503 -23.86 26.79 44.64
CA ALA A 503 -23.88 27.57 43.41
C ALA A 503 -22.59 28.38 43.24
N TRP A 504 -22.07 29.01 44.30
CA TRP A 504 -20.81 29.72 44.29
C TRP A 504 -19.61 28.79 44.03
N ILE A 505 -19.55 27.61 44.66
CA ILE A 505 -18.50 26.59 44.41
C ILE A 505 -18.55 26.10 42.95
N ARG A 506 -19.76 25.84 42.40
CA ARG A 506 -19.93 25.47 41.00
C ARG A 506 -19.51 26.61 40.06
N SER A 507 -19.87 27.85 40.36
CA SER A 507 -19.49 29.02 39.57
C SER A 507 -17.98 29.27 39.62
N TYR A 508 -17.36 29.14 40.81
CA TYR A 508 -15.90 29.28 40.99
C TYR A 508 -15.13 28.14 40.31
N ALA A 509 -15.61 26.90 40.43
CA ALA A 509 -15.05 25.74 39.71
C ALA A 509 -15.19 25.90 38.21
N ALA A 510 -16.32 26.41 37.72
CA ALA A 510 -16.54 26.71 36.31
C ALA A 510 -15.66 27.86 35.79
N ALA A 511 -15.48 28.92 36.65
CA ALA A 511 -14.59 30.03 36.30
C ALA A 511 -13.10 29.63 36.34
N CYS A 512 -12.70 28.78 37.30
CA CYS A 512 -11.36 28.20 37.37
C CYS A 512 -11.14 27.24 36.21
N GLY A 513 -12.11 26.38 35.88
CA GLY A 513 -12.07 25.48 34.70
C GLY A 513 -11.94 26.26 33.40
N ARG A 514 -12.67 27.38 33.24
CA ARG A 514 -12.54 28.27 32.06
C ARG A 514 -11.16 28.93 31.98
N ARG A 515 -10.58 29.36 33.12
CA ARG A 515 -9.22 29.96 33.17
C ARG A 515 -8.15 28.92 32.87
N VAL A 516 -8.25 27.72 33.45
CA VAL A 516 -7.35 26.60 33.17
C VAL A 516 -7.49 26.14 31.72
N GLY A 517 -8.72 25.99 31.20
CA GLY A 517 -8.97 25.67 29.81
C GLY A 517 -8.37 26.70 28.84
N LYS A 518 -8.51 28.01 29.19
CA LYS A 518 -7.90 29.09 28.39
C LYS A 518 -6.37 29.10 28.47
N ALA A 519 -5.78 28.82 29.64
CA ALA A 519 -4.33 28.66 29.77
C ALA A 519 -3.82 27.42 29.03
N LEU A 520 -4.57 26.33 29.07
CA LEU A 520 -4.24 25.09 28.37
C LEU A 520 -4.28 25.29 26.86
N SER A 521 -5.28 26.01 26.32
CA SER A 521 -5.39 26.30 24.88
C SER A 521 -4.24 27.15 24.31
N TYR A 522 -3.50 27.89 25.15
CA TYR A 522 -2.30 28.61 24.76
C TYR A 522 -1.10 27.71 24.53
N VAL A 523 -1.04 26.52 25.15
CA VAL A 523 0.13 25.62 25.15
C VAL A 523 -0.11 24.39 24.28
N THR A 524 -1.38 23.99 24.10
CA THR A 524 -1.77 22.80 23.34
C THR A 524 -2.05 23.12 21.87
N GLY A 525 -2.13 22.07 21.04
CA GLY A 525 -2.37 22.19 19.61
C GLY A 525 -1.22 22.88 18.89
N GLU A 526 -1.56 23.71 17.92
CA GLU A 526 -0.56 24.40 17.07
C GLU A 526 0.02 25.68 17.68
N MET A 527 -0.39 26.10 18.88
CA MET A 527 0.01 27.36 19.53
C MET A 527 -0.07 28.58 18.58
N LYS A 528 -1.19 28.71 17.84
CA LYS A 528 -1.38 29.78 16.83
C LYS A 528 -1.19 31.18 17.38
N GLU A 529 -1.67 31.43 18.61
CA GLU A 529 -1.54 32.74 19.27
C GLU A 529 -0.08 33.09 19.57
N CYS A 530 0.76 32.12 19.88
CA CYS A 530 2.20 32.31 20.02
C CYS A 530 2.82 32.76 18.69
N GLY A 531 2.51 32.09 17.59
CA GLY A 531 2.96 32.47 16.26
C GLY A 531 2.49 33.86 15.83
N GLU A 532 1.23 34.23 16.12
CA GLU A 532 0.73 35.58 15.83
C GLU A 532 1.47 36.68 16.63
N ARG A 533 1.73 36.44 17.91
CA ARG A 533 2.49 37.38 18.75
C ARG A 533 3.96 37.54 18.32
N LEU A 534 4.53 36.49 17.73
CA LEU A 534 5.91 36.53 17.24
C LEU A 534 6.04 37.27 15.90
N LYS A 535 4.95 37.48 15.15
CA LYS A 535 4.99 38.22 13.87
C LYS A 535 5.48 39.66 14.04
N ASP A 536 5.23 40.29 15.20
CA ASP A 536 5.65 41.66 15.53
C ASP A 536 7.02 41.72 16.25
N LYS A 537 7.68 40.57 16.44
CA LYS A 537 8.97 40.46 17.09
C LYS A 537 10.11 40.36 16.10
N SER A 538 11.35 40.45 16.62
CA SER A 538 12.56 40.30 15.79
C SER A 538 12.52 39.02 14.92
N PRO A 539 12.99 39.07 13.67
CA PRO A 539 13.08 37.92 12.77
C PRO A 539 13.80 36.70 13.38
N VAL A 540 14.74 36.94 14.32
CA VAL A 540 15.45 35.86 15.01
C VAL A 540 14.51 35.00 15.85
N PHE A 541 13.57 35.61 16.58
CA PHE A 541 12.60 34.85 17.39
C PHE A 541 11.59 34.10 16.52
N GLN A 542 11.19 34.69 15.38
CA GLN A 542 10.35 34.01 14.40
C GLN A 542 11.07 32.79 13.82
N PHE A 543 12.32 32.96 13.45
CA PHE A 543 13.14 31.86 12.90
C PHE A 543 13.33 30.73 13.93
N LEU A 544 13.59 31.08 15.20
CA LEU A 544 13.69 30.08 16.28
C LEU A 544 12.39 29.30 16.46
N ASP A 545 11.23 29.98 16.41
CA ASP A 545 9.92 29.32 16.44
C ASP A 545 9.75 28.32 15.29
N TRP A 546 10.14 28.69 14.07
CA TRP A 546 10.07 27.83 12.89
C TRP A 546 11.00 26.61 13.00
N VAL A 547 12.19 26.78 13.54
CA VAL A 547 13.14 25.68 13.79
C VAL A 547 12.58 24.72 14.82
N LEU A 548 12.02 25.21 15.94
CA LEU A 548 11.41 24.37 16.96
C LEU A 548 10.17 23.62 16.41
N ARG A 549 9.34 24.29 15.62
CA ARG A 549 8.22 23.62 14.92
C ARG A 549 8.75 22.57 13.95
N GLY A 550 9.82 22.84 13.22
CA GLY A 550 10.48 21.87 12.34
C GLY A 550 10.92 20.62 13.10
N THR A 551 11.44 20.79 14.32
CA THR A 551 11.86 19.66 15.15
C THR A 551 10.66 18.76 15.55
N SER A 552 9.52 19.33 15.91
CA SER A 552 8.32 18.57 16.27
C SER A 552 7.54 18.02 15.07
N GLN A 553 7.70 18.59 13.87
CA GLN A 553 7.02 18.14 12.64
C GLN A 553 7.42 16.74 12.19
N VAL A 554 8.54 16.21 12.63
CA VAL A 554 8.91 14.80 12.40
C VAL A 554 7.81 13.84 12.88
N MET A 555 7.14 14.22 13.99
CA MET A 555 6.02 13.49 14.60
C MET A 555 4.67 14.13 14.30
N PHE A 556 4.55 14.89 13.19
CA PHE A 556 3.32 15.58 12.78
C PHE A 556 2.81 16.65 13.75
N VAL A 557 3.66 17.17 14.60
CA VAL A 557 3.31 18.16 15.61
C VAL A 557 3.80 19.54 15.21
N ASN A 558 2.87 20.49 15.06
CA ASN A 558 3.18 21.90 14.78
C ASN A 558 3.14 22.73 16.07
N ASN A 559 4.04 22.43 17.01
CA ASN A 559 4.05 23.05 18.34
C ASN A 559 5.50 23.35 18.77
N PRO A 560 5.88 24.63 18.98
CA PRO A 560 7.27 24.96 19.31
C PRO A 560 7.67 24.51 20.72
N LEU A 561 6.73 24.42 21.66
CA LEU A 561 7.00 23.90 22.99
C LEU A 561 7.34 22.40 22.94
N SER A 562 6.56 21.63 22.18
CA SER A 562 6.87 20.23 21.92
C SER A 562 8.23 20.07 21.24
N GLY A 563 8.56 20.97 20.29
CA GLY A 563 9.88 21.00 19.66
C GLY A 563 11.01 21.25 20.67
N ALA A 564 10.81 22.14 21.62
CA ALA A 564 11.78 22.39 22.69
C ALA A 564 11.99 21.16 23.60
N PHE A 565 10.92 20.43 23.96
CA PHE A 565 11.03 19.16 24.72
C PHE A 565 11.77 18.09 23.91
N ILE A 566 11.51 17.98 22.60
CA ILE A 566 12.19 17.03 21.73
C ILE A 566 13.69 17.39 21.65
N VAL A 567 14.06 18.66 21.47
CA VAL A 567 15.46 19.10 21.49
C VAL A 567 16.13 18.76 22.83
N LEU A 568 15.45 19.00 23.95
CA LEU A 568 15.94 18.59 25.27
C LEU A 568 16.21 17.08 25.36
N GLY A 569 15.27 16.25 24.88
CA GLY A 569 15.43 14.80 24.83
C GLY A 569 16.61 14.36 23.94
N LEU A 570 16.82 15.04 22.81
CA LEU A 570 17.98 14.80 21.94
C LEU A 570 19.31 15.11 22.65
N PHE A 571 19.39 16.22 23.41
CA PHE A 571 20.59 16.53 24.20
C PHE A 571 20.83 15.52 25.33
N ILE A 572 19.78 14.95 25.93
CA ILE A 572 19.89 13.89 26.93
C ILE A 572 20.40 12.58 26.27
N GLN A 573 19.99 12.29 25.06
CA GLN A 573 20.45 11.13 24.29
C GLN A 573 21.94 11.28 23.94
N ASN A 574 22.28 12.28 23.16
CA ASN A 574 23.64 12.57 22.73
C ASN A 574 23.77 14.03 22.24
N PRO A 575 24.56 14.86 22.92
CA PRO A 575 24.74 16.26 22.54
C PRO A 575 25.26 16.47 21.12
N TRP A 576 26.12 15.60 20.62
CA TRP A 576 26.65 15.69 19.26
C TRP A 576 25.59 15.46 18.20
N TRP A 577 24.72 14.44 18.42
CA TRP A 577 23.59 14.17 17.53
C TRP A 577 22.60 15.34 17.55
N ALA A 578 22.32 15.88 18.73
CA ALA A 578 21.45 17.05 18.87
C ALA A 578 21.99 18.28 18.11
N ILE A 579 23.29 18.57 18.23
CA ILE A 579 23.94 19.68 17.51
C ILE A 579 23.82 19.47 15.99
N SER A 580 24.13 18.27 15.50
CA SER A 580 24.07 17.94 14.06
C SER A 580 22.65 18.00 13.53
N GLY A 581 21.65 17.50 14.27
CA GLY A 581 20.24 17.58 13.92
C GLY A 581 19.71 19.00 13.90
N CYS A 582 19.99 19.78 14.94
CA CYS A 582 19.62 21.21 15.01
C CYS A 582 20.24 21.99 13.85
N LEU A 583 21.51 21.75 13.52
CA LEU A 583 22.17 22.35 12.36
C LEU A 583 21.43 22.00 11.07
N GLY A 584 21.08 20.73 10.88
CA GLY A 584 20.31 20.30 9.71
C GLY A 584 18.96 20.99 9.59
N THR A 585 18.22 21.15 10.70
CA THR A 585 16.95 21.90 10.73
C THR A 585 17.14 23.36 10.33
N VAL A 586 18.15 24.02 10.92
CA VAL A 586 18.48 25.42 10.63
C VAL A 586 18.82 25.62 9.17
N VAL A 587 19.70 24.77 8.62
CA VAL A 587 20.15 24.83 7.21
C VAL A 587 18.97 24.60 6.27
N SER A 588 18.16 23.59 6.51
CA SER A 588 17.01 23.27 5.65
C SER A 588 15.98 24.41 5.66
N THR A 589 15.66 24.98 6.84
CA THR A 589 14.74 26.11 6.97
C THR A 589 15.31 27.38 6.29
N LEU A 590 16.61 27.66 6.46
CA LEU A 590 17.27 28.78 5.81
C LEU A 590 17.30 28.62 4.29
N THR A 591 17.58 27.42 3.79
CA THR A 591 17.56 27.12 2.36
C THR A 591 16.17 27.37 1.76
N ALA A 592 15.10 26.94 2.46
CA ALA A 592 13.73 27.20 2.02
C ALA A 592 13.41 28.70 1.94
N LEU A 593 13.92 29.50 2.88
CA LEU A 593 13.80 30.96 2.85
C LEU A 593 14.55 31.58 1.65
N VAL A 594 15.79 31.16 1.41
CA VAL A 594 16.61 31.63 0.28
C VAL A 594 15.96 31.26 -1.05
N LEU A 595 15.37 30.06 -1.16
CA LEU A 595 14.63 29.61 -2.35
C LEU A 595 13.26 30.30 -2.51
N GLY A 596 12.84 31.12 -1.55
CA GLY A 596 11.53 31.78 -1.60
C GLY A 596 10.34 30.84 -1.56
N GLN A 597 10.46 29.72 -0.86
CA GLN A 597 9.36 28.77 -0.73
C GLN A 597 8.20 29.35 0.11
N ASP A 598 7.05 28.67 0.11
CA ASP A 598 5.86 29.15 0.79
C ASP A 598 6.12 29.46 2.27
N LYS A 599 5.90 30.72 2.64
CA LYS A 599 6.14 31.21 4.00
C LYS A 599 5.26 30.56 5.05
N SER A 600 4.05 30.11 4.68
CA SER A 600 3.15 29.43 5.60
C SER A 600 3.68 28.03 5.94
N ALA A 601 4.20 27.32 4.96
CA ALA A 601 4.85 26.03 5.13
C ALA A 601 6.14 26.14 5.96
N ILE A 602 6.95 27.19 5.72
CA ILE A 602 8.14 27.46 6.54
C ILE A 602 7.76 27.76 8.00
N ALA A 603 6.76 28.63 8.20
CA ALA A 603 6.30 28.99 9.52
C ALA A 603 5.67 27.83 10.29
N ALA A 604 5.12 26.84 9.60
CA ALA A 604 4.63 25.58 10.17
C ALA A 604 5.74 24.55 10.42
N GLY A 605 7.01 24.83 10.10
CA GLY A 605 8.14 23.91 10.28
C GLY A 605 8.25 22.82 9.21
N LEU A 606 7.40 22.86 8.16
CA LEU A 606 7.35 21.80 7.13
C LEU A 606 8.60 21.72 6.24
N GLN A 607 9.49 22.70 6.31
CA GLN A 607 10.73 22.68 5.55
C GLN A 607 11.96 22.28 6.39
N GLY A 608 11.82 22.25 7.73
CA GLY A 608 12.92 21.96 8.65
C GLY A 608 13.10 20.50 9.04
N TYR A 609 12.01 19.74 9.14
CA TYR A 609 12.01 18.41 9.75
C TYR A 609 12.86 17.35 9.01
N ASN A 610 12.91 17.40 7.68
CA ASN A 610 13.78 16.52 6.90
C ASN A 610 15.26 16.81 7.16
N GLY A 611 15.62 18.09 7.29
CA GLY A 611 16.99 18.48 7.65
C GLY A 611 17.40 18.02 9.04
N LEU A 612 16.49 18.05 10.02
CA LEU A 612 16.73 17.48 11.34
C LEU A 612 17.18 16.03 11.27
N LEU A 613 16.36 15.21 10.58
CA LEU A 613 16.62 13.76 10.41
C LEU A 613 17.93 13.50 9.67
N VAL A 614 18.24 14.30 8.64
CA VAL A 614 19.53 14.21 7.94
C VAL A 614 20.69 14.42 8.91
N GLY A 615 20.68 15.52 9.68
CA GLY A 615 21.75 15.81 10.63
C GLY A 615 21.91 14.76 11.72
N LEU A 616 20.78 14.29 12.29
CA LEU A 616 20.78 13.26 13.32
C LEU A 616 21.33 11.94 12.79
N LEU A 617 20.76 11.42 11.70
CA LEU A 617 21.11 10.06 11.23
C LEU A 617 22.51 10.01 10.60
N MET A 618 22.99 11.09 9.98
CA MET A 618 24.38 11.16 9.53
C MET A 618 25.37 11.12 10.70
N ALA A 619 25.00 11.70 11.86
CA ALA A 619 25.83 11.60 13.06
C ALA A 619 25.76 10.19 13.70
N VAL A 620 24.58 9.55 13.68
CA VAL A 620 24.39 8.17 14.17
C VAL A 620 25.16 7.14 13.34
N PHE A 621 25.15 7.28 12.00
CA PHE A 621 25.81 6.33 11.08
C PHE A 621 27.29 6.65 10.80
N SER A 622 27.89 7.62 11.49
CA SER A 622 29.31 7.94 11.34
C SER A 622 30.20 7.05 12.23
N ASP A 623 31.17 6.37 11.65
CA ASP A 623 32.16 5.56 12.37
C ASP A 623 33.20 6.40 13.13
N LYS A 624 33.28 7.72 12.87
CA LYS A 624 34.22 8.63 13.55
C LYS A 624 33.81 9.01 14.98
N GLY A 625 32.64 8.57 15.45
CA GLY A 625 32.14 8.89 16.78
C GLY A 625 31.72 10.36 16.97
N ASN A 626 31.64 10.78 18.24
CA ASN A 626 31.15 12.09 18.59
C ASN A 626 32.19 13.19 18.34
N TYR A 627 31.71 14.40 18.06
CA TYR A 627 32.48 15.62 17.84
C TYR A 627 33.46 15.58 16.65
N TYR A 628 33.17 14.76 15.64
CA TYR A 628 33.88 14.81 14.38
C TYR A 628 33.37 16.00 13.54
N TRP A 629 33.96 17.14 13.69
CA TRP A 629 33.49 18.45 13.15
C TRP A 629 33.42 18.47 11.61
N TRP A 630 34.25 17.71 10.92
CA TRP A 630 34.17 17.58 9.45
C TRP A 630 32.83 17.03 8.95
N LEU A 631 32.12 16.25 9.77
CA LEU A 631 30.81 15.71 9.45
C LEU A 631 29.76 16.82 9.22
N LEU A 632 29.93 17.99 9.84
CA LEU A 632 28.99 19.09 9.68
C LEU A 632 28.93 19.62 8.25
N LEU A 633 30.02 19.50 7.47
CA LEU A 633 30.04 19.91 6.06
C LEU A 633 29.06 19.08 5.19
N PRO A 634 29.11 17.73 5.15
CA PRO A 634 28.11 16.96 4.43
C PRO A 634 26.71 17.10 5.05
N VAL A 635 26.54 17.28 6.36
CA VAL A 635 25.24 17.59 6.98
C VAL A 635 24.63 18.85 6.37
N ILE A 636 25.39 19.93 6.22
CA ILE A 636 24.95 21.18 5.58
C ILE A 636 24.51 20.90 4.13
N ILE A 637 25.34 20.23 3.34
CA ILE A 637 25.06 19.95 1.92
C ILE A 637 23.80 19.11 1.75
N MET A 638 23.68 18.00 2.51
CA MET A 638 22.53 17.10 2.42
C MET A 638 21.26 17.74 2.96
N SER A 639 21.31 18.51 4.03
CA SER A 639 20.16 19.25 4.55
C SER A 639 19.67 20.35 3.59
N THR A 640 20.57 20.98 2.83
CA THR A 640 20.24 21.94 1.77
C THR A 640 19.44 21.27 0.64
N SER A 641 19.68 19.99 0.33
CA SER A 641 18.95 19.26 -0.69
C SER A 641 17.47 18.96 -0.31
N CYS A 642 17.15 18.90 0.98
CA CYS A 642 15.82 18.52 1.45
C CYS A 642 14.67 19.43 0.98
N PRO A 643 14.73 20.77 1.08
CA PRO A 643 13.67 21.64 0.55
C PRO A 643 13.52 21.54 -0.97
N ILE A 644 14.62 21.32 -1.69
CA ILE A 644 14.62 21.12 -3.15
C ILE A 644 13.85 19.84 -3.50
N LEU A 645 14.20 18.72 -2.85
CA LEU A 645 13.52 17.44 -3.01
C LEU A 645 12.06 17.52 -2.57
N SER A 646 11.77 18.21 -1.44
CA SER A 646 10.39 18.43 -0.96
C SER A 646 9.55 19.17 -1.99
N SER A 647 10.08 20.19 -2.62
CA SER A 647 9.39 20.96 -3.65
C SER A 647 9.14 20.15 -4.92
N ALA A 648 10.15 19.41 -5.38
CA ALA A 648 10.04 18.56 -6.57
C ALA A 648 9.02 17.43 -6.38
N LEU A 649 9.10 16.69 -5.27
CA LEU A 649 8.17 15.63 -4.93
C LEU A 649 6.77 16.18 -4.67
N GLY A 650 6.64 17.34 -4.01
CA GLY A 650 5.37 18.01 -3.77
C GLY A 650 4.64 18.35 -5.07
N THR A 651 5.35 18.76 -6.10
CA THR A 651 4.79 19.02 -7.44
C THR A 651 4.20 17.73 -8.06
N ILE A 652 4.85 16.58 -7.85
CA ILE A 652 4.37 15.30 -8.35
C ILE A 652 3.15 14.85 -7.53
N PHE A 653 3.25 14.85 -6.21
CA PHE A 653 2.27 14.29 -5.28
C PHE A 653 1.01 15.12 -5.12
N SER A 654 1.06 16.43 -5.40
CA SER A 654 -0.09 17.32 -5.39
C SER A 654 -1.23 16.86 -6.30
N LYS A 655 -0.92 16.14 -7.38
CA LYS A 655 -1.94 15.57 -8.30
C LYS A 655 -2.87 14.54 -7.64
N TRP A 656 -2.43 13.93 -6.54
CA TRP A 656 -3.18 12.93 -5.76
C TRP A 656 -3.52 13.40 -4.35
N ASP A 657 -3.27 14.69 -4.05
CA ASP A 657 -3.44 15.25 -2.71
C ASP A 657 -2.70 14.41 -1.65
N LEU A 658 -1.41 14.11 -1.92
CA LEU A 658 -0.54 13.31 -1.07
C LEU A 658 0.60 14.14 -0.48
N PRO A 659 0.94 13.93 0.80
CA PRO A 659 2.09 14.57 1.45
C PRO A 659 3.40 13.91 1.02
N VAL A 660 4.48 14.68 1.08
CA VAL A 660 5.83 14.23 0.71
C VAL A 660 6.48 13.40 1.83
N PHE A 661 6.04 13.59 3.07
CA PHE A 661 6.60 12.93 4.25
C PHE A 661 8.12 13.11 4.38
N THR A 662 8.81 12.07 4.82
CA THR A 662 10.26 12.04 5.02
C THR A 662 11.02 11.48 3.81
N LEU A 663 10.40 11.43 2.61
CA LEU A 663 11.09 10.99 1.39
C LEU A 663 12.34 11.83 1.07
N PRO A 664 12.33 13.17 1.22
CA PRO A 664 13.54 13.97 1.00
C PRO A 664 14.70 13.56 1.88
N PHE A 665 14.46 13.31 3.17
CA PHE A 665 15.45 12.78 4.10
C PHE A 665 15.95 11.40 3.68
N ASN A 666 15.03 10.45 3.39
CA ASN A 666 15.40 9.10 2.98
C ASN A 666 16.33 9.13 1.74
N ILE A 667 15.99 9.93 0.73
CA ILE A 667 16.79 10.08 -0.48
C ILE A 667 18.16 10.68 -0.15
N ALA A 668 18.21 11.78 0.62
CA ALA A 668 19.45 12.47 0.94
C ALA A 668 20.42 11.57 1.74
N VAL A 669 19.93 10.87 2.79
CA VAL A 669 20.76 9.99 3.61
C VAL A 669 21.19 8.75 2.85
N SER A 670 20.29 8.11 2.08
CA SER A 670 20.66 6.94 1.26
C SER A 670 21.71 7.29 0.22
N LEU A 671 21.61 8.46 -0.42
CA LEU A 671 22.63 8.96 -1.37
C LEU A 671 23.96 9.21 -0.67
N TYR A 672 23.94 9.84 0.49
CA TYR A 672 25.17 10.08 1.27
C TYR A 672 25.87 8.79 1.67
N LEU A 673 25.12 7.83 2.27
CA LEU A 673 25.66 6.57 2.72
C LEU A 673 26.16 5.71 1.55
N ALA A 674 25.43 5.68 0.45
CA ALA A 674 25.87 4.98 -0.76
C ALA A 674 27.12 5.62 -1.39
N ALA A 675 27.23 6.95 -1.37
CA ALA A 675 28.39 7.67 -1.93
C ALA A 675 29.64 7.55 -1.06
N THR A 676 29.49 7.59 0.26
CA THR A 676 30.64 7.52 1.18
C THR A 676 31.10 6.09 1.39
N GLY A 677 30.20 5.17 1.68
CA GLY A 677 30.55 3.75 1.95
C GLY A 677 31.58 3.58 3.07
N HIS A 678 31.90 2.37 3.41
CA HIS A 678 32.87 2.05 4.47
C HIS A 678 34.35 2.21 4.05
N TYR A 679 34.62 2.42 2.76
CA TYR A 679 35.98 2.70 2.27
C TYR A 679 36.36 4.18 2.27
N ASN A 680 35.47 5.08 2.63
CA ASN A 680 35.76 6.50 2.67
C ASN A 680 36.59 6.84 3.92
N LEU A 681 37.81 7.32 3.75
CA LEU A 681 38.72 7.65 4.85
C LEU A 681 38.24 8.86 5.67
N PHE A 682 37.58 9.82 5.05
CA PHE A 682 37.15 11.05 5.71
C PHE A 682 35.77 10.93 6.34
N PHE A 683 34.84 10.25 5.65
CA PHE A 683 33.45 10.08 6.10
C PHE A 683 33.06 8.59 6.09
N PRO A 684 33.76 7.74 6.87
CA PRO A 684 33.39 6.34 6.95
C PRO A 684 32.04 6.19 7.63
N THR A 685 31.21 5.29 7.11
CA THR A 685 29.89 4.98 7.63
C THR A 685 29.80 3.57 8.14
N THR A 686 28.95 3.33 9.14
CA THR A 686 28.67 1.99 9.65
C THR A 686 28.08 1.13 8.55
N LEU A 687 28.69 -0.02 8.28
CA LEU A 687 28.20 -0.98 7.29
C LEU A 687 27.18 -1.91 7.94
N LEU A 688 25.97 -1.93 7.38
CA LEU A 688 24.93 -2.88 7.78
C LEU A 688 25.11 -4.17 6.97
N GLN A 689 25.33 -5.26 7.68
CA GLN A 689 25.50 -6.58 7.07
C GLN A 689 24.21 -7.38 7.11
N PRO A 690 23.90 -8.19 6.08
CA PRO A 690 22.84 -9.18 6.17
C PRO A 690 23.10 -10.15 7.31
N ALA A 691 22.05 -10.57 8.04
CA ALA A 691 22.18 -11.59 9.07
C ALA A 691 22.69 -12.91 8.46
N SER A 692 23.85 -13.37 8.90
CA SER A 692 24.50 -14.58 8.37
C SER A 692 24.25 -15.84 9.20
N SER A 693 23.61 -15.71 10.37
CA SER A 693 23.34 -16.84 11.28
C SER A 693 21.88 -16.93 11.66
N VAL A 694 21.41 -18.17 11.83
CA VAL A 694 20.04 -18.41 12.33
C VAL A 694 19.98 -17.95 13.79
N PRO A 695 19.07 -17.03 14.16
CA PRO A 695 18.91 -16.65 15.56
C PRO A 695 18.42 -17.84 16.38
N ASN A 696 19.13 -18.16 17.47
CA ASN A 696 18.65 -19.15 18.42
C ASN A 696 17.61 -18.49 19.33
N ILE A 697 16.35 -18.48 18.91
CA ILE A 697 15.25 -17.84 19.61
C ILE A 697 14.47 -18.90 20.38
N THR A 698 14.41 -18.76 21.69
CA THR A 698 13.53 -19.55 22.55
C THR A 698 12.47 -18.62 23.18
N TRP A 699 11.21 -18.94 23.00
CA TRP A 699 10.09 -18.12 23.54
C TRP A 699 10.07 -18.07 25.08
N SER A 700 10.78 -18.96 25.74
CA SER A 700 10.99 -18.94 27.20
C SER A 700 11.88 -17.78 27.68
N GLU A 701 12.58 -17.11 26.76
CA GLU A 701 13.50 -15.99 27.09
C GLU A 701 12.84 -14.61 26.95
N VAL A 702 11.53 -14.56 26.67
CA VAL A 702 10.81 -13.29 26.57
C VAL A 702 10.77 -12.57 27.91
N GLN A 703 11.35 -11.38 27.93
CA GLN A 703 11.34 -10.50 29.11
C GLN A 703 10.28 -9.42 28.91
N VAL A 704 9.10 -9.61 29.55
CA VAL A 704 7.96 -8.67 29.45
C VAL A 704 8.33 -7.22 29.84
N PRO A 705 9.15 -6.97 30.89
CA PRO A 705 9.58 -5.60 31.21
C PRO A 705 10.34 -4.93 30.06
N LEU A 706 11.18 -5.67 29.33
CA LEU A 706 11.92 -5.15 28.19
C LEU A 706 11.01 -4.90 26.99
N LEU A 707 9.97 -5.72 26.78
CA LEU A 707 8.95 -5.47 25.77
C LEU A 707 8.18 -4.17 26.05
N LEU A 708 7.80 -3.94 27.29
CA LEU A 708 7.15 -2.69 27.69
C LEU A 708 8.06 -1.48 27.52
N ARG A 709 9.36 -1.64 27.87
CA ARG A 709 10.39 -0.62 27.65
C ARG A 709 10.59 -0.34 26.15
N ALA A 710 10.43 -1.31 25.28
CA ALA A 710 10.57 -1.14 23.84
C ALA A 710 9.56 -0.15 23.24
N ILE A 711 8.41 0.06 23.89
CA ILE A 711 7.37 1.01 23.41
C ILE A 711 7.90 2.46 23.39
N PRO A 712 8.33 3.08 24.51
CA PRO A 712 8.90 4.42 24.47
C PRO A 712 10.21 4.47 23.67
N VAL A 713 11.03 3.41 23.68
CA VAL A 713 12.23 3.34 22.86
C VAL A 713 11.88 3.39 21.37
N GLY A 714 10.86 2.65 20.90
CA GLY A 714 10.41 2.69 19.50
C GLY A 714 9.94 4.08 19.05
N ILE A 715 9.37 4.87 19.97
CA ILE A 715 9.03 6.28 19.70
C ILE A 715 10.31 7.14 19.64
N GLY A 716 11.30 6.87 20.52
CA GLY A 716 12.61 7.50 20.48
C GLY A 716 13.37 7.26 19.19
N GLN A 717 13.26 6.04 18.66
CA GLN A 717 13.91 5.61 17.41
C GLN A 717 13.41 6.37 16.15
N VAL A 718 12.31 7.07 16.22
CA VAL A 718 11.92 8.02 15.14
C VAL A 718 13.03 9.06 14.90
N TYR A 719 13.75 9.41 15.96
CA TYR A 719 14.90 10.32 15.94
C TYR A 719 16.25 9.58 16.10
N GLY A 720 16.28 8.27 16.00
CA GLY A 720 17.46 7.45 16.17
C GLY A 720 17.91 7.30 17.65
N CYS A 721 17.01 7.49 18.62
CA CYS A 721 17.29 7.45 20.05
C CYS A 721 16.83 6.13 20.68
N ASP A 722 17.76 5.43 21.36
CA ASP A 722 17.52 4.14 22.02
C ASP A 722 17.27 4.26 23.54
N ASN A 723 17.40 5.46 24.09
CA ASN A 723 17.19 5.70 25.52
C ASN A 723 15.69 5.79 25.83
N PRO A 724 15.13 4.96 26.73
CA PRO A 724 13.72 4.98 27.10
C PRO A 724 13.26 6.31 27.73
N TRP A 725 14.15 6.99 28.45
CA TRP A 725 13.83 8.31 29.02
C TRP A 725 13.63 9.37 27.95
N THR A 726 14.46 9.36 26.90
CA THR A 726 14.30 10.21 25.73
C THR A 726 12.97 9.94 25.05
N GLY A 727 12.61 8.67 24.80
CA GLY A 727 11.31 8.29 24.27
C GLY A 727 10.14 8.71 25.15
N GLY A 728 10.31 8.64 26.50
CA GLY A 728 9.34 9.15 27.46
C GLY A 728 9.15 10.67 27.38
N ILE A 729 10.21 11.44 27.20
CA ILE A 729 10.15 12.90 26.98
C ILE A 729 9.43 13.22 25.66
N PHE A 730 9.66 12.42 24.62
CA PHE A 730 8.95 12.59 23.34
C PHE A 730 7.46 12.31 23.49
N LEU A 731 7.06 11.29 24.25
CA LEU A 731 5.64 11.06 24.58
C LEU A 731 5.01 12.26 25.30
N ILE A 732 5.72 12.88 26.26
CA ILE A 732 5.26 14.10 26.93
C ILE A 732 5.12 15.25 25.91
N ALA A 733 6.08 15.42 25.02
CA ALA A 733 6.04 16.43 23.95
C ALA A 733 4.82 16.24 23.04
N LEU A 734 4.52 15.01 22.66
CA LEU A 734 3.35 14.68 21.84
C LEU A 734 2.04 14.91 22.61
N PHE A 735 1.98 14.53 23.88
CA PHE A 735 0.81 14.72 24.73
C PHE A 735 0.45 16.19 24.93
N ILE A 736 1.46 17.06 25.10
CA ILE A 736 1.26 18.51 25.18
C ILE A 736 0.55 19.04 23.94
N ALA A 737 0.96 18.60 22.75
CA ALA A 737 0.35 19.06 21.50
C ALA A 737 -1.01 18.43 21.24
N SER A 738 -1.10 17.10 21.35
CA SER A 738 -2.31 16.31 21.07
C SER A 738 -2.26 14.97 21.79
N PRO A 739 -3.17 14.75 22.77
CA PRO A 739 -3.31 13.44 23.42
C PRO A 739 -3.59 12.30 22.43
N LEU A 740 -4.31 12.55 21.33
CA LEU A 740 -4.60 11.54 20.31
C LEU A 740 -3.36 11.17 19.50
N ILE A 741 -2.47 12.12 19.19
CA ILE A 741 -1.17 11.81 18.56
C ILE A 741 -0.33 10.94 19.50
N CYS A 742 -0.24 11.31 20.79
CA CYS A 742 0.47 10.53 21.78
C CYS A 742 -0.05 9.09 21.89
N LEU A 743 -1.38 8.92 21.93
CA LEU A 743 -2.03 7.62 21.98
C LEU A 743 -1.70 6.76 20.76
N HIS A 744 -1.82 7.32 19.55
CA HIS A 744 -1.53 6.59 18.32
C HIS A 744 -0.03 6.29 18.16
N ALA A 745 0.84 7.15 18.68
CA ALA A 745 2.27 6.88 18.72
C ALA A 745 2.57 5.65 19.60
N ALA A 746 1.99 5.57 20.79
CA ALA A 746 2.14 4.42 21.68
C ALA A 746 1.54 3.13 21.06
N ILE A 747 0.34 3.21 20.48
CA ILE A 747 -0.28 2.07 19.77
C ILE A 747 0.59 1.63 18.61
N GLY A 748 1.08 2.55 17.78
CA GLY A 748 1.92 2.23 16.62
C GLY A 748 3.21 1.51 17.02
N SER A 749 3.91 2.01 18.06
CA SER A 749 5.10 1.35 18.60
C SER A 749 4.79 -0.05 19.13
N THR A 750 3.66 -0.22 19.84
CA THR A 750 3.19 -1.53 20.32
C THR A 750 2.91 -2.49 19.15
N MET A 751 2.25 -2.01 18.08
CA MET A 751 2.01 -2.84 16.89
C MET A 751 3.30 -3.25 16.19
N GLY A 752 4.32 -2.38 16.19
CA GLY A 752 5.66 -2.72 15.71
C GLY A 752 6.30 -3.86 16.52
N VAL A 753 6.22 -3.81 17.84
CA VAL A 753 6.68 -4.89 18.74
C VAL A 753 5.92 -6.18 18.46
N LEU A 754 4.59 -6.13 18.35
CA LEU A 754 3.77 -7.30 18.04
C LEU A 754 4.11 -7.91 16.69
N ALA A 755 4.26 -7.08 15.64
CA ALA A 755 4.67 -7.56 14.32
C ALA A 755 6.03 -8.24 14.36
N ALA A 756 7.00 -7.67 15.08
CA ALA A 756 8.33 -8.26 15.24
C ALA A 756 8.29 -9.62 15.95
N LEU A 757 7.42 -9.77 16.96
CA LEU A 757 7.19 -11.08 17.60
C LEU A 757 6.59 -12.10 16.62
N THR A 758 5.68 -11.69 15.74
CA THR A 758 5.11 -12.60 14.72
C THR A 758 6.11 -12.99 13.62
N LEU A 759 7.15 -12.20 13.41
CA LEU A 759 8.25 -12.48 12.49
C LEU A 759 9.40 -13.24 13.17
N ALA A 760 9.28 -13.55 14.47
CA ALA A 760 10.36 -14.11 15.26
C ALA A 760 11.68 -13.32 15.12
N THR A 761 11.56 -11.99 15.11
CA THR A 761 12.72 -11.09 15.06
C THR A 761 13.56 -11.26 16.34
N PRO A 762 14.90 -11.20 16.28
CA PRO A 762 15.76 -11.30 17.47
C PRO A 762 15.33 -10.32 18.57
N PHE A 763 15.25 -10.80 19.81
CA PHE A 763 14.74 -10.01 20.94
C PHE A 763 15.52 -8.73 21.18
N ASP A 764 16.85 -8.75 20.97
CA ASP A 764 17.68 -7.55 21.06
C ASP A 764 17.17 -6.44 20.13
N SER A 765 16.87 -6.74 18.88
CA SER A 765 16.30 -5.78 17.94
C SER A 765 14.93 -5.24 18.38
N ILE A 766 14.11 -6.10 19.00
CA ILE A 766 12.80 -5.70 19.55
C ILE A 766 13.01 -4.78 20.75
N TYR A 767 13.89 -5.15 21.69
CA TYR A 767 14.15 -4.36 22.90
C TYR A 767 14.82 -3.02 22.61
N PHE A 768 15.60 -2.94 21.52
CA PHE A 768 16.13 -1.69 20.97
C PHE A 768 15.09 -0.82 20.26
N GLY A 769 13.84 -1.27 20.13
CA GLY A 769 12.75 -0.51 19.54
C GLY A 769 12.83 -0.32 18.01
N LEU A 770 13.72 -1.03 17.32
CA LEU A 770 13.97 -0.87 15.88
C LEU A 770 12.75 -1.23 15.03
N CYS A 771 11.82 -2.04 15.55
CA CYS A 771 10.60 -2.43 14.85
C CYS A 771 9.47 -1.42 15.07
N GLY A 772 9.60 -0.48 16.03
CA GLY A 772 8.52 0.40 16.50
C GLY A 772 8.39 1.71 15.73
N PHE A 773 9.46 2.33 15.25
CA PHE A 773 9.45 3.72 14.81
C PHE A 773 8.66 3.98 13.50
N ASN A 774 8.79 3.12 12.50
CA ASN A 774 8.02 3.22 11.26
C ASN A 774 6.52 2.99 11.50
N SER A 775 6.20 2.02 12.36
CA SER A 775 4.82 1.73 12.77
C SER A 775 4.20 2.87 13.57
N THR A 776 5.01 3.54 14.42
CA THR A 776 4.61 4.74 15.17
C THR A 776 4.17 5.85 14.23
N LEU A 777 5.02 6.21 13.27
CA LEU A 777 4.72 7.27 12.28
C LEU A 777 3.51 6.92 11.41
N ALA A 778 3.40 5.67 10.95
CA ALA A 778 2.28 5.20 10.14
C ALA A 778 0.95 5.24 10.91
N CYS A 779 0.96 4.81 12.19
CA CYS A 779 -0.21 4.85 13.04
C CYS A 779 -0.69 6.27 13.32
N VAL A 780 0.21 7.20 13.64
CA VAL A 780 -0.11 8.62 13.85
C VAL A 780 -0.70 9.25 12.58
N ALA A 781 -0.09 9.01 11.44
CA ALA A 781 -0.52 9.57 10.16
C ALA A 781 -1.97 9.16 9.81
N ILE A 782 -2.31 7.89 9.95
CA ILE A 782 -3.65 7.37 9.60
C ILE A 782 -4.64 7.57 10.75
N GLY A 783 -4.17 7.58 12.01
CA GLY A 783 -4.98 7.65 13.22
C GLY A 783 -5.50 9.04 13.60
N GLY A 784 -5.95 9.83 12.62
CA GLY A 784 -6.58 11.15 12.88
C GLY A 784 -5.85 12.34 12.27
N MET A 785 -4.62 12.16 11.72
CA MET A 785 -3.93 13.25 11.00
C MET A 785 -4.53 13.44 9.61
N PHE A 786 -4.42 12.45 8.73
CA PHE A 786 -4.89 12.54 7.35
C PHE A 786 -6.31 11.96 7.13
N TYR A 787 -6.79 11.15 8.05
CA TYR A 787 -8.18 10.72 8.13
C TYR A 787 -8.84 11.29 9.39
N VAL A 788 -10.14 11.59 9.30
CA VAL A 788 -10.92 11.97 10.48
C VAL A 788 -11.03 10.78 11.43
N ILE A 789 -10.75 10.98 12.72
CA ILE A 789 -10.76 9.90 13.70
C ILE A 789 -12.16 9.31 13.90
N THR A 790 -12.29 8.03 13.62
CA THR A 790 -13.44 7.16 13.85
C THR A 790 -12.91 5.80 14.33
N TRP A 791 -13.78 4.88 14.77
CA TRP A 791 -13.33 3.55 15.13
C TRP A 791 -12.76 2.77 13.92
N GLN A 792 -13.31 3.01 12.71
CA GLN A 792 -12.84 2.39 11.46
C GLN A 792 -11.45 2.91 11.06
N THR A 793 -11.23 4.22 11.15
CA THR A 793 -9.92 4.81 10.86
C THR A 793 -8.88 4.46 11.94
N HIS A 794 -9.33 4.23 13.17
CA HIS A 794 -8.47 3.69 14.22
C HIS A 794 -7.97 2.27 13.87
N LEU A 795 -8.88 1.38 13.42
CA LEU A 795 -8.48 0.06 12.93
C LEU A 795 -7.60 0.13 11.69
N LEU A 796 -7.89 1.06 10.77
CA LEU A 796 -7.07 1.30 9.59
C LEU A 796 -5.66 1.77 9.98
N ALA A 797 -5.52 2.59 11.03
CA ALA A 797 -4.23 3.02 11.57
C ALA A 797 -3.42 1.85 12.14
N ILE A 798 -4.08 0.94 12.87
CA ILE A 798 -3.45 -0.30 13.37
C ILE A 798 -2.99 -1.18 12.20
N ALA A 799 -3.83 -1.37 11.19
CA ALA A 799 -3.47 -2.15 9.99
C ALA A 799 -2.28 -1.53 9.24
N CYS A 800 -2.26 -0.20 9.10
CA CYS A 800 -1.13 0.52 8.49
C CYS A 800 0.16 0.38 9.32
N ALA A 801 0.07 0.43 10.65
CA ALA A 801 1.20 0.23 11.53
C ALA A 801 1.81 -1.17 11.41
N LEU A 802 0.98 -2.20 11.37
CA LEU A 802 1.40 -3.58 11.13
C LEU A 802 2.04 -3.74 9.75
N PHE A 803 1.40 -3.21 8.71
CA PHE A 803 1.95 -3.24 7.35
C PHE A 803 3.31 -2.52 7.27
N ALA A 804 3.46 -1.37 7.95
CA ALA A 804 4.73 -0.65 8.01
C ALA A 804 5.83 -1.45 8.73
N ALA A 805 5.49 -2.25 9.76
CA ALA A 805 6.44 -3.12 10.44
C ALA A 805 6.92 -4.26 9.54
N TYR A 806 5.99 -4.96 8.87
CA TYR A 806 6.35 -6.04 7.92
C TYR A 806 7.17 -5.51 6.75
N LEU A 807 6.76 -4.37 6.18
CA LEU A 807 7.51 -3.70 5.13
C LEU A 807 8.91 -3.27 5.61
N GLY A 808 9.01 -2.85 6.90
CA GLY A 808 10.28 -2.52 7.54
C GLY A 808 11.23 -3.69 7.60
N ALA A 809 10.76 -4.84 8.06
CA ALA A 809 11.55 -6.08 8.10
C ALA A 809 11.99 -6.52 6.69
N ALA A 810 11.08 -6.46 5.71
CA ALA A 810 11.40 -6.80 4.33
C ALA A 810 12.46 -5.88 3.73
N LEU A 811 12.30 -4.57 3.88
CA LEU A 811 13.26 -3.59 3.37
C LEU A 811 14.61 -3.65 4.11
N ALA A 812 14.62 -3.99 5.41
CA ALA A 812 15.86 -4.19 6.14
C ALA A 812 16.71 -5.31 5.50
N ASN A 813 16.08 -6.44 5.18
CA ASN A 813 16.78 -7.56 4.53
C ASN A 813 17.27 -7.19 3.12
N VAL A 814 16.48 -6.43 2.35
CA VAL A 814 16.87 -6.01 1.00
C VAL A 814 17.97 -4.95 1.03
N LEU A 815 17.83 -3.90 1.83
CA LEU A 815 18.75 -2.77 1.84
C LEU A 815 20.09 -3.14 2.53
N SER A 816 20.09 -4.07 3.48
CA SER A 816 21.33 -4.55 4.11
C SER A 816 22.30 -5.20 3.11
N VAL A 817 21.81 -5.81 2.02
CA VAL A 817 22.64 -6.32 0.92
C VAL A 817 23.52 -5.21 0.32
N PHE A 818 23.01 -3.97 0.34
CA PHE A 818 23.73 -2.77 -0.13
C PHE A 818 24.41 -2.01 1.01
N GLY A 819 24.36 -2.52 2.25
CA GLY A 819 24.87 -1.82 3.42
C GLY A 819 24.07 -0.56 3.79
N LEU A 820 22.81 -0.44 3.38
CA LEU A 820 21.97 0.75 3.59
C LEU A 820 20.92 0.51 4.70
N PRO A 821 20.69 1.51 5.56
CA PRO A 821 19.63 1.45 6.56
C PRO A 821 18.25 1.66 5.94
N ILE A 822 17.22 1.09 6.56
CA ILE A 822 15.84 1.24 6.12
C ILE A 822 15.30 2.67 6.31
N CYS A 823 15.88 3.45 7.22
CA CYS A 823 15.38 4.77 7.60
C CYS A 823 13.85 4.77 7.75
N THR A 824 13.16 5.76 7.18
CA THR A 824 11.70 5.86 7.21
C THR A 824 11.03 5.48 5.88
N TRP A 825 11.72 4.72 5.00
CA TRP A 825 11.12 4.20 3.77
C TRP A 825 9.85 3.39 4.01
N PRO A 826 9.83 2.46 5.02
CA PRO A 826 8.62 1.67 5.30
C PRO A 826 7.42 2.53 5.67
N PHE A 827 7.63 3.55 6.52
CA PHE A 827 6.59 4.50 6.87
C PHE A 827 6.06 5.25 5.65
N CYS A 828 6.94 5.82 4.82
CA CYS A 828 6.52 6.58 3.64
C CYS A 828 5.69 5.71 2.68
N LEU A 829 6.19 4.53 2.33
CA LEU A 829 5.54 3.64 1.36
C LEU A 829 4.20 3.11 1.89
N SER A 830 4.15 2.64 3.13
CA SER A 830 2.92 2.13 3.73
C SER A 830 1.86 3.23 3.86
N THR A 831 2.23 4.38 4.40
CA THR A 831 1.27 5.47 4.62
C THR A 831 0.73 6.05 3.31
N LEU A 832 1.61 6.25 2.30
CA LEU A 832 1.17 6.69 0.96
C LEU A 832 0.21 5.67 0.33
N THR A 833 0.48 4.37 0.47
CA THR A 833 -0.42 3.32 -0.01
C THR A 833 -1.80 3.42 0.66
N PHE A 834 -1.84 3.58 1.98
CA PHE A 834 -3.10 3.71 2.72
C PHE A 834 -3.83 5.03 2.44
N LEU A 835 -3.13 6.12 2.12
CA LEU A 835 -3.74 7.40 1.70
C LEU A 835 -4.30 7.36 0.26
N LEU A 836 -3.90 6.40 -0.54
CA LEU A 836 -4.47 6.13 -1.88
C LEU A 836 -5.71 5.22 -1.82
N LEU A 837 -6.09 4.73 -0.63
CA LEU A 837 -7.30 3.94 -0.44
C LEU A 837 -8.54 4.71 -0.90
N THR A 838 -9.29 4.14 -1.83
CA THR A 838 -10.61 4.63 -2.25
C THR A 838 -11.70 3.81 -1.59
N THR A 839 -12.64 4.46 -0.91
CA THR A 839 -13.73 3.78 -0.19
C THR A 839 -14.99 4.64 -0.20
N ASN A 840 -16.14 3.99 -0.24
CA ASN A 840 -17.46 4.63 -0.12
C ASN A 840 -17.95 4.69 1.33
N ASN A 841 -17.14 4.25 2.29
CA ASN A 841 -17.49 4.30 3.70
C ASN A 841 -17.40 5.74 4.23
N PRO A 842 -18.51 6.38 4.61
CA PRO A 842 -18.49 7.76 5.11
C PRO A 842 -17.70 7.92 6.43
N ALA A 843 -17.49 6.84 7.16
CA ALA A 843 -16.70 6.83 8.38
C ALA A 843 -15.17 6.87 8.13
N ILE A 844 -14.72 6.59 6.89
CA ILE A 844 -13.33 6.70 6.49
C ILE A 844 -13.19 7.93 5.58
N TYR A 845 -13.13 9.11 6.20
CA TYR A 845 -13.04 10.38 5.47
C TYR A 845 -11.59 10.88 5.45
N LYS A 846 -10.97 10.89 4.24
CA LYS A 846 -9.65 11.50 4.03
C LYS A 846 -9.81 13.02 3.98
N LEU A 847 -9.02 13.72 4.79
CA LEU A 847 -8.97 15.18 4.80
C LEU A 847 -8.18 15.69 3.58
N PRO A 848 -8.66 16.77 2.92
CA PRO A 848 -7.81 17.49 1.97
C PRO A 848 -6.53 17.98 2.65
N LEU A 849 -5.40 17.84 1.97
CA LEU A 849 -4.08 18.18 2.54
C LEU A 849 -4.02 19.62 3.09
N SER A 850 -4.74 20.55 2.46
CA SER A 850 -4.85 21.95 2.88
C SER A 850 -5.60 22.16 4.20
N GLN A 851 -6.33 21.15 4.70
CA GLN A 851 -7.14 21.21 5.92
C GLN A 851 -6.59 20.34 7.07
N VAL A 852 -5.50 19.63 6.80
CA VAL A 852 -4.84 18.79 7.81
C VAL A 852 -4.18 19.66 8.87
N THR A 853 -4.54 19.40 10.14
CA THR A 853 -3.93 20.04 11.30
C THR A 853 -3.55 19.00 12.36
N TYR A 854 -4.29 18.88 13.44
CA TYR A 854 -4.11 17.81 14.44
C TYR A 854 -5.45 17.09 14.68
N PRO A 855 -5.46 15.86 15.19
CA PRO A 855 -6.63 14.98 15.17
C PRO A 855 -7.90 15.59 15.78
N GLU A 856 -7.79 16.28 16.91
CA GLU A 856 -8.91 16.90 17.61
C GLU A 856 -9.54 18.03 16.78
N ALA A 857 -8.72 18.87 16.17
CA ALA A 857 -9.17 19.95 15.29
C ALA A 857 -9.75 19.40 13.98
N ASN A 858 -9.13 18.38 13.41
CA ASN A 858 -9.60 17.68 12.21
C ASN A 858 -11.02 17.12 12.41
N ARG A 859 -11.28 16.51 13.56
CA ARG A 859 -12.60 16.00 13.91
C ARG A 859 -13.64 17.12 14.06
N THR A 860 -13.26 18.21 14.72
CA THR A 860 -14.15 19.38 14.88
C THR A 860 -14.51 20.00 13.53
N TYR A 861 -13.53 20.14 12.64
CA TYR A 861 -13.75 20.61 11.29
C TYR A 861 -14.75 19.73 10.52
N TYR A 862 -14.56 18.42 10.53
CA TYR A 862 -15.46 17.47 9.86
C TYR A 862 -16.90 17.56 10.40
N LEU A 863 -17.08 17.58 11.71
CA LEU A 863 -18.40 17.68 12.33
C LEU A 863 -19.12 18.98 11.97
N SER A 864 -18.38 20.08 11.86
CA SER A 864 -18.94 21.37 11.42
C SER A 864 -19.41 21.34 9.97
N GLN A 865 -18.63 20.70 9.08
CA GLN A 865 -19.00 20.50 7.68
C GLN A 865 -20.24 19.60 7.52
N GLU A 866 -20.31 18.53 8.31
CA GLU A 866 -21.46 17.63 8.29
C GLU A 866 -22.75 18.34 8.77
N LYS A 867 -22.65 19.16 9.82
CA LYS A 867 -23.77 19.99 10.31
C LYS A 867 -24.25 20.95 9.23
N ASN A 868 -23.34 21.66 8.55
CA ASN A 868 -23.67 22.58 7.47
C ASN A 868 -24.34 21.86 6.27
N ARG A 869 -23.87 20.67 5.92
CA ARG A 869 -24.47 19.84 4.87
C ARG A 869 -25.89 19.41 5.22
N ARG A 870 -26.13 18.98 6.46
CA ARG A 870 -27.49 18.62 6.94
C ARG A 870 -28.43 19.83 6.92
N SER A 871 -27.98 21.00 7.39
CA SER A 871 -28.78 22.23 7.36
C SER A 871 -29.16 22.64 5.94
N SER A 872 -28.22 22.60 4.98
CA SER A 872 -28.50 22.93 3.58
C SER A 872 -29.46 21.94 2.91
N THR A 873 -29.42 20.67 3.30
CA THR A 873 -30.36 19.64 2.81
C THR A 873 -31.77 19.88 3.34
N ILE A 874 -31.91 20.20 4.62
CA ILE A 874 -33.22 20.52 5.23
C ILE A 874 -33.83 21.76 4.57
N THR A 875 -33.03 22.82 4.32
CA THR A 875 -33.50 24.03 3.64
C THR A 875 -33.96 23.75 2.21
N LYS A 876 -33.28 22.84 1.49
CA LYS A 876 -33.72 22.41 0.16
C LYS A 876 -35.03 21.64 0.19
N TYR A 877 -35.24 20.75 1.13
CA TYR A 877 -36.52 20.02 1.27
C TYR A 877 -37.65 20.97 1.65
N GLN A 878 -37.42 21.94 2.56
CA GLN A 878 -38.41 22.92 2.91
C GLN A 878 -38.76 23.87 1.75
N ALA A 879 -37.82 24.16 0.84
CA ALA A 879 -38.08 24.95 -0.36
C ALA A 879 -38.90 24.18 -1.43
N TYR A 880 -38.81 22.85 -1.45
CA TYR A 880 -39.60 21.98 -2.34
C TYR A 880 -41.07 21.80 -1.84
N ASP A 881 -41.30 21.84 -0.52
CA ASP A 881 -42.63 21.73 0.06
C ASP A 881 -43.44 23.05 -0.05
N VAL A 882 -42.82 24.17 -0.40
CA VAL A 882 -43.44 25.48 -0.53
C VAL A 882 -43.63 25.89 -2.00
N SER A 883 -43.02 25.14 -2.95
CA SER A 883 -43.24 25.34 -4.40
C SER A 883 -44.24 24.33 -4.96
#